data_da9a43d795e54e516b2b3f7583f10fa4
#
_entry.id   da9a43d795e54e516b2b3f7583f10fa4
#
_cell.length_a   1.000
_cell.length_b   1.000
_cell.length_c   1.000
_cell.angle_alpha   90.00
_cell.angle_beta   90.00
_cell.angle_gamma   90.00
#
_symmetry.space_group_name_H-M   'P 1'
#
loop_
_entity.id
_entity.type
_entity.pdbx_description
1 polymer ?
#
loop_
_entity_poly.entity_id
_entity_poly.type
_entity_poly.pdbx_seq_one_letter_code
_entity_poly.pdbx_strand_id
1 'polypeptide(L)'
;MTRLRRNLLITALGMLLGVVLLSYYALVRWELFKRDHGIEALDISGLRISTDGIGLRQFALTQQRDGARLVLKIESLQLSLQSWTNPLPLDALNATQAALRWQPGPNPATSDDEAIALPDLRQLPRWATWLPRNGRIGSLVIKFPCASGICQEVGQLDWHLARERALPAKVSLALEHDGHDLAIKLDASQQEDMVLLDLQTLLDGKPRLALQNQLTPQNESIRWLGSLSLSELPEAPWLLDWIDDWLPYDPPPLQDLPEQMRVGAGWSLVIDTQAPAQGMKIPNGELRLSANLPAPWPVVGIGQLQGQLNLGARTNGSVWTADELAADLTLKPTGELVSALPEPLRPDAVTVRIAPAQTDGSTTGLPLHIQLETSGATPVSIQSDALLDTAAPYALTFKKTRLKAYMPAFSATNVALKGLVADLQLQGRISPRNASVSVNRGSELKIKALNTTAGLAANDLHIELAGAQVEARLCDSDIDNVTLNAKPTVTIGSLKHPALRTQGWHWGGTLALDPASVSLDGPLANDAGLSLEMRLRRDLAANLTRLDVTLPDVFLRAGNPLATTLADWPQLLELNTGRLQAKAQLIIPPAGPLEAAASLIAKGVGGIYDRAEFSGLDAAVSATVQRDQLQLDVAELYVREANPGFSVGPLRYEGHYAAPLGNLGNGRLVWEKAEAQLLGGRLWLEPVAADLSGDGQRLDAHLRGLQLPLLLEAYPAEGLSGTGVIDGELQAQRTPAGISIEQGSLKAREPGGVLQFRSPKIQALGHSNPAMRLVAEALEDFHYDLLASDVRYGTDGKLDLTLKLHGRNPALEGGRPINFSVNLQEDIPALLTSLQLSDRVSETIQRRVQEQLQRSQEP
;
A
#
# COMPACT_ATOMS: atom_id res chain seq x y z
N MET A 1 105.47 55.09 -21.61
CA MET A 1 104.64 54.53 -20.53
C MET A 1 103.08 54.87 -20.68
N THR A 2 102.65 55.61 -21.66
CA THR A 2 101.32 56.20 -21.79
C THR A 2 100.33 55.34 -22.66
N ARG A 3 100.81 54.50 -23.56
CA ARG A 3 99.92 53.67 -24.45
C ARG A 3 99.40 52.39 -23.72
N LEU A 4 100.23 51.85 -22.82
CA LEU A 4 99.90 50.61 -22.04
C LEU A 4 98.77 50.90 -21.04
N ARG A 5 98.83 52.05 -20.32
CA ARG A 5 97.76 52.50 -19.41
C ARG A 5 96.42 52.74 -20.07
N ARG A 6 96.41 53.29 -21.29
CA ARG A 6 95.22 53.64 -22.08
C ARG A 6 94.53 52.35 -22.59
N ASN A 7 95.38 51.41 -23.02
CA ASN A 7 94.80 50.12 -23.48
C ASN A 7 94.25 49.31 -22.28
N LEU A 8 94.89 49.33 -21.13
CA LEU A 8 94.40 48.72 -19.91
C LEU A 8 93.13 49.39 -19.40
N LEU A 9 93.02 50.70 -19.50
CA LEU A 9 91.73 51.41 -19.20
C LEU A 9 90.60 51.08 -20.14
N ILE A 10 90.83 50.98 -21.47
CA ILE A 10 89.88 50.62 -22.47
C ILE A 10 89.38 49.19 -22.31
N THR A 11 90.32 48.25 -21.99
CA THR A 11 89.91 46.83 -21.73
C THR A 11 89.14 46.67 -20.38
N ALA A 12 89.52 47.44 -19.36
CA ALA A 12 88.83 47.50 -18.12
C ALA A 12 87.42 48.10 -18.25
N LEU A 13 87.32 49.20 -19.03
CA LEU A 13 86.02 49.82 -19.35
C LEU A 13 85.12 48.92 -20.24
N GLY A 14 85.71 48.23 -21.20
CA GLY A 14 85.02 47.24 -22.02
C GLY A 14 84.55 45.99 -21.18
N MET A 15 85.37 45.54 -20.26
CA MET A 15 84.98 44.48 -19.30
C MET A 15 83.83 44.97 -18.37
N LEU A 16 83.97 46.21 -17.85
CA LEU A 16 82.92 46.83 -17.02
C LEU A 16 81.58 46.95 -17.76
N LEU A 17 81.68 47.51 -19.04
CA LEU A 17 80.48 47.60 -19.90
C LEU A 17 79.86 46.24 -20.23
N GLY A 18 80.76 45.24 -20.48
CA GLY A 18 80.28 43.82 -20.68
C GLY A 18 79.62 43.28 -19.47
N VAL A 19 80.13 43.51 -18.27
CA VAL A 19 79.46 43.06 -16.99
C VAL A 19 78.18 43.81 -16.77
N VAL A 20 78.11 45.14 -17.07
CA VAL A 20 76.88 45.90 -16.93
C VAL A 20 75.80 45.39 -17.91
N LEU A 21 76.19 45.18 -19.20
CA LEU A 21 75.22 44.61 -20.19
C LEU A 21 74.80 43.22 -19.91
N LEU A 22 75.65 42.35 -19.43
CA LEU A 22 75.30 40.98 -18.97
C LEU A 22 74.38 41.02 -17.77
N SER A 23 74.68 41.91 -16.78
CA SER A 23 73.86 42.11 -15.61
C SER A 23 72.45 42.65 -16.01
N TYR A 24 72.42 43.62 -16.92
CA TYR A 24 71.15 44.14 -17.44
C TYR A 24 70.37 43.05 -18.17
N TYR A 25 71.02 42.29 -19.04
CA TYR A 25 70.39 41.18 -19.76
C TYR A 25 69.90 40.12 -18.79
N ALA A 26 70.69 39.76 -17.78
CA ALA A 26 70.29 38.83 -16.76
C ALA A 26 69.07 39.32 -15.94
N LEU A 27 69.03 40.64 -15.60
CA LEU A 27 67.90 41.25 -14.91
C LEU A 27 66.64 41.25 -15.78
N VAL A 28 66.72 41.59 -17.05
CA VAL A 28 65.55 41.54 -17.97
C VAL A 28 65.03 40.10 -18.11
N ARG A 29 65.97 39.15 -18.29
CA ARG A 29 65.56 37.73 -18.41
C ARG A 29 64.98 37.22 -17.11
N TRP A 30 65.47 37.70 -15.97
CA TRP A 30 64.94 37.37 -14.66
C TRP A 30 63.50 37.95 -14.44
N GLU A 31 63.29 39.19 -14.85
CA GLU A 31 61.93 39.78 -14.77
C GLU A 31 60.93 39.08 -15.70
N LEU A 32 61.32 38.72 -16.93
CA LEU A 32 60.52 37.91 -17.81
C LEU A 32 60.22 36.55 -17.22
N PHE A 33 61.22 35.85 -16.69
CA PHE A 33 61.06 34.56 -16.03
C PHE A 33 60.13 34.63 -14.83
N LYS A 34 60.20 35.66 -13.99
CA LYS A 34 59.26 35.87 -12.88
C LYS A 34 57.83 36.04 -13.39
N ARG A 35 57.66 36.83 -14.44
CA ARG A 35 56.34 37.07 -15.03
C ARG A 35 55.73 35.81 -15.67
N ASP A 36 56.53 35.08 -16.44
CA ASP A 36 56.11 33.85 -17.10
C ASP A 36 55.74 32.76 -16.12
N HIS A 37 56.34 32.75 -14.90
CA HIS A 37 56.07 31.77 -13.84
C HIS A 37 55.23 32.30 -12.69
N GLY A 38 54.68 33.53 -12.80
CA GLY A 38 53.78 34.11 -11.79
C GLY A 38 54.47 34.40 -10.45
N ILE A 39 55.80 34.63 -10.43
CA ILE A 39 56.54 34.89 -9.18
C ILE A 39 56.29 36.34 -8.78
N GLU A 40 55.54 36.56 -7.68
CA GLU A 40 55.28 37.92 -7.14
C GLU A 40 56.47 38.44 -6.35
N ALA A 41 57.02 37.57 -5.49
CA ALA A 41 58.18 37.94 -4.64
C ALA A 41 59.13 36.75 -4.48
N LEU A 42 60.42 37.04 -4.54
CA LEU A 42 61.49 36.14 -4.18
C LEU A 42 62.46 36.89 -3.26
N ASP A 43 62.59 36.42 -2.04
CA ASP A 43 63.48 36.97 -1.04
C ASP A 43 64.53 35.93 -0.63
N ILE A 44 65.79 36.30 -0.75
CA ILE A 44 66.89 35.43 -0.45
C ILE A 44 67.82 36.20 0.49
N SER A 45 68.07 35.68 1.68
CA SER A 45 68.93 36.30 2.67
C SER A 45 70.01 35.34 3.25
N GLY A 46 71.09 35.92 3.65
CA GLY A 46 72.20 35.18 4.32
C GLY A 46 72.95 34.20 3.44
N LEU A 47 73.12 34.49 2.14
CA LEU A 47 73.84 33.66 1.18
C LEU A 47 75.27 33.39 1.69
N ARG A 48 75.66 32.11 1.79
CA ARG A 48 76.98 31.62 2.10
C ARG A 48 77.41 30.63 1.02
N ILE A 49 78.54 30.85 0.43
CA ILE A 49 79.14 29.95 -0.57
C ILE A 49 80.31 29.26 0.10
N SER A 50 80.36 27.92 0.07
CA SER A 50 81.41 27.07 0.58
C SER A 50 81.99 26.17 -0.51
N THR A 51 83.02 25.41 -0.22
CA THR A 51 83.58 24.41 -1.16
C THR A 51 82.60 23.31 -1.51
N ASP A 52 81.71 23.05 -0.59
CA ASP A 52 80.79 21.88 -0.68
C ASP A 52 79.36 22.25 -1.05
N GLY A 53 79.06 23.59 -1.21
CA GLY A 53 77.74 23.98 -1.63
C GLY A 53 77.31 25.42 -1.29
N ILE A 54 76.01 25.67 -1.27
CA ILE A 54 75.44 26.97 -1.04
C ILE A 54 74.52 26.90 0.19
N GLY A 55 74.73 27.80 1.14
CA GLY A 55 73.87 27.98 2.30
C GLY A 55 73.04 29.28 2.19
N LEU A 56 71.79 29.23 2.58
CA LEU A 56 70.90 30.39 2.70
C LEU A 56 70.32 30.42 4.11
N ARG A 57 70.30 31.58 4.73
CA ARG A 57 69.65 31.73 6.04
C ARG A 57 68.12 31.67 5.87
N GLN A 58 67.63 32.32 4.85
CA GLN A 58 66.20 32.34 4.56
C GLN A 58 66.01 32.43 3.04
N PHE A 59 65.02 31.60 2.58
CA PHE A 59 64.50 31.64 1.19
C PHE A 59 63.03 31.80 1.28
N ALA A 60 62.44 32.82 0.60
CA ALA A 60 61.00 32.96 0.57
C ALA A 60 60.52 33.21 -0.88
N LEU A 61 59.57 32.45 -1.33
CA LEU A 61 58.98 32.51 -2.65
C LEU A 61 57.48 32.74 -2.51
N THR A 62 56.94 33.76 -3.21
CA THR A 62 55.50 33.93 -3.37
C THR A 62 55.22 33.85 -4.86
N GLN A 63 54.37 32.88 -5.20
CA GLN A 63 53.92 32.65 -6.58
C GLN A 63 52.40 32.80 -6.66
N GLN A 64 51.96 33.51 -7.70
CA GLN A 64 50.52 33.60 -8.01
C GLN A 64 50.33 33.20 -9.47
N ARG A 65 49.51 32.16 -9.67
CA ARG A 65 49.16 31.63 -10.99
C ARG A 65 47.68 31.25 -11.01
N ASP A 66 46.98 31.72 -12.04
CA ASP A 66 45.56 31.41 -12.27
C ASP A 66 44.66 31.67 -11.03
N GLY A 67 44.99 32.72 -10.28
CA GLY A 67 44.31 33.09 -9.04
C GLY A 67 44.76 32.32 -7.79
N ALA A 68 45.45 31.21 -7.94
CA ALA A 68 46.00 30.45 -6.80
C ALA A 68 47.29 31.10 -6.29
N ARG A 69 47.48 31.16 -4.98
CA ARG A 69 48.63 31.75 -4.32
C ARG A 69 49.40 30.71 -3.50
N LEU A 70 50.67 30.55 -3.80
CA LEU A 70 51.61 29.69 -3.10
C LEU A 70 52.65 30.55 -2.41
N VAL A 71 52.85 30.35 -1.12
CA VAL A 71 53.90 31.00 -0.33
C VAL A 71 54.77 29.90 0.28
N LEU A 72 56.03 29.87 -0.12
CA LEU A 72 57.04 28.94 0.41
C LEU A 72 58.10 29.75 1.18
N LYS A 73 58.39 29.39 2.43
CA LYS A 73 59.45 29.95 3.26
C LYS A 73 60.30 28.81 3.77
N ILE A 74 61.64 28.92 3.57
CA ILE A 74 62.61 27.93 4.02
C ILE A 74 63.63 28.62 4.87
N GLU A 75 63.95 28.06 6.05
CA GLU A 75 64.96 28.57 6.96
C GLU A 75 66.12 27.59 7.01
N SER A 76 67.36 28.18 7.07
CA SER A 76 68.61 27.47 7.11
C SER A 76 68.73 26.42 6.00
N LEU A 77 68.50 26.84 4.77
CA LEU A 77 68.63 25.99 3.59
C LEU A 77 70.10 25.77 3.26
N GLN A 78 70.53 24.51 3.19
CA GLN A 78 71.84 24.07 2.74
C GLN A 78 71.68 23.19 1.50
N LEU A 79 72.27 23.61 0.42
CA LEU A 79 72.33 22.90 -0.87
C LEU A 79 73.75 22.41 -1.08
N SER A 80 73.95 21.10 -1.08
CA SER A 80 75.25 20.46 -1.37
C SER A 80 75.42 20.20 -2.84
N LEU A 81 76.54 20.50 -3.40
CA LEU A 81 76.88 20.29 -4.80
C LEU A 81 77.78 19.09 -4.94
N GLN A 82 77.62 18.31 -5.99
CA GLN A 82 78.54 17.24 -6.29
C GLN A 82 79.94 17.78 -6.71
N SER A 83 79.94 18.86 -7.51
CA SER A 83 81.08 19.61 -7.98
C SER A 83 80.69 20.98 -8.47
N TRP A 84 81.54 21.98 -8.27
CA TRP A 84 81.33 23.32 -8.84
C TRP A 84 81.48 23.37 -10.37
N THR A 85 82.15 22.37 -10.98
CA THR A 85 82.26 22.23 -12.45
C THR A 85 81.02 21.61 -13.10
N ASN A 86 80.22 20.85 -12.30
CA ASN A 86 78.97 20.26 -12.73
C ASN A 86 77.99 20.35 -11.54
N PRO A 87 77.34 21.53 -11.35
CA PRO A 87 76.52 21.81 -10.19
C PRO A 87 75.18 21.06 -10.14
N LEU A 88 74.76 20.54 -11.28
CA LEU A 88 73.47 19.80 -11.40
C LEU A 88 73.75 18.34 -11.78
N PRO A 89 72.97 17.38 -11.23
CA PRO A 89 71.98 17.53 -10.15
C PRO A 89 72.60 17.86 -8.82
N LEU A 90 71.89 18.56 -7.96
CA LEU A 90 72.26 18.80 -6.56
C LEU A 90 72.43 17.49 -5.79
N ASP A 91 73.37 17.38 -4.92
CA ASP A 91 73.57 16.14 -4.15
C ASP A 91 72.73 16.10 -2.91
N ALA A 92 72.56 17.16 -2.16
CA ALA A 92 71.70 17.19 -1.00
C ALA A 92 71.04 18.58 -0.77
N LEU A 93 69.83 18.53 -0.21
CA LEU A 93 69.07 19.66 0.31
C LEU A 93 68.80 19.37 1.79
N ASN A 94 69.26 20.20 2.68
CA ASN A 94 68.91 20.18 4.07
C ASN A 94 68.30 21.49 4.47
N ALA A 95 67.10 21.46 5.07
CA ALA A 95 66.45 22.64 5.61
C ALA A 95 66.01 22.35 7.06
N THR A 96 66.31 23.34 7.95
CA THR A 96 65.81 23.18 9.33
C THR A 96 64.30 23.32 9.41
N GLN A 97 63.74 24.29 8.66
CA GLN A 97 62.31 24.50 8.61
C GLN A 97 61.82 24.92 7.21
N ALA A 98 60.73 24.39 6.76
CA ALA A 98 60.01 24.82 5.58
C ALA A 98 58.54 25.05 5.90
N ALA A 99 58.03 26.23 5.50
CA ALA A 99 56.62 26.57 5.65
C ALA A 99 56.00 26.80 4.28
N LEU A 100 55.01 26.00 3.94
CA LEU A 100 54.25 26.08 2.69
C LEU A 100 52.84 26.54 3.00
N ARG A 101 52.41 27.60 2.36
CA ARG A 101 51.01 28.07 2.39
C ARG A 101 50.44 28.12 0.99
N TRP A 102 49.37 27.37 0.80
CA TRP A 102 48.64 27.32 -0.46
C TRP A 102 47.24 27.87 -0.28
N GLN A 103 46.82 28.74 -1.22
CA GLN A 103 45.45 29.28 -1.30
C GLN A 103 44.96 29.07 -2.73
N PRO A 104 43.84 28.34 -2.94
CA PRO A 104 43.28 28.21 -4.26
C PRO A 104 42.78 29.54 -4.77
N GLY A 105 42.78 29.71 -6.07
CA GLY A 105 42.11 30.83 -6.73
C GLY A 105 40.57 30.77 -6.60
N PRO A 106 39.85 31.90 -6.84
CA PRO A 106 38.42 31.84 -6.96
C PRO A 106 38.08 30.83 -8.07
N ASN A 107 37.23 29.88 -7.74
CA ASN A 107 36.86 28.73 -8.56
C ASN A 107 37.16 28.90 -10.05
N PRO A 108 37.99 28.06 -10.68
CA PRO A 108 37.99 27.98 -12.11
C PRO A 108 36.57 27.64 -12.51
N ALA A 109 35.93 28.49 -13.34
CA ALA A 109 34.74 28.07 -14.04
C ALA A 109 35.01 26.67 -14.55
N THR A 110 34.18 25.71 -14.16
CA THR A 110 34.22 24.31 -14.64
C THR A 110 34.20 24.41 -16.18
N SER A 111 35.38 24.49 -16.79
CA SER A 111 35.53 24.16 -18.19
C SER A 111 35.42 22.64 -18.22
N ASP A 112 34.28 22.16 -18.61
CA ASP A 112 33.93 20.74 -18.75
C ASP A 112 34.83 19.92 -19.67
N ASP A 113 35.97 20.44 -20.10
CA ASP A 113 36.77 19.87 -21.21
C ASP A 113 38.30 19.81 -20.99
N GLU A 114 38.87 20.15 -19.84
CA GLU A 114 40.27 19.85 -19.61
C GLU A 114 40.44 18.40 -19.10
N ALA A 115 40.60 17.47 -20.06
CA ALA A 115 41.10 16.16 -19.79
C ALA A 115 42.41 16.23 -18.98
N ILE A 116 42.44 15.62 -17.80
CA ILE A 116 43.66 15.43 -17.01
C ILE A 116 44.62 14.59 -17.86
N ALA A 117 45.51 15.24 -18.59
CA ALA A 117 46.53 14.52 -19.34
C ALA A 117 47.46 13.85 -18.33
N LEU A 118 47.47 12.54 -18.30
CA LEU A 118 48.44 11.78 -17.52
C LEU A 118 49.84 12.18 -17.94
N PRO A 119 50.73 12.55 -17.00
CA PRO A 119 52.08 12.94 -17.34
C PRO A 119 52.78 11.80 -18.09
N ASP A 120 53.45 12.13 -19.19
CA ASP A 120 54.26 11.16 -19.93
C ASP A 120 55.33 10.58 -19.00
N LEU A 121 55.16 9.33 -18.58
CA LEU A 121 56.09 8.65 -17.66
C LEU A 121 57.51 8.60 -18.21
N ARG A 122 57.70 8.76 -19.55
CA ARG A 122 59.02 8.85 -20.19
C ARG A 122 59.70 10.21 -19.96
N GLN A 123 58.94 11.24 -19.57
CA GLN A 123 59.46 12.58 -19.27
C GLN A 123 59.74 12.78 -17.77
N LEU A 124 59.22 11.90 -16.90
CA LEU A 124 59.53 11.92 -15.46
C LEU A 124 61.02 12.04 -15.12
N PRO A 125 61.92 11.37 -15.81
CA PRO A 125 63.35 11.52 -15.54
C PRO A 125 63.96 12.93 -15.77
N ARG A 126 63.36 13.70 -16.70
CA ARG A 126 63.95 14.99 -17.08
C ARG A 126 63.75 16.08 -16.02
N TRP A 127 62.62 16.20 -15.42
CA TRP A 127 62.41 17.21 -14.35
C TRP A 127 62.96 16.71 -12.99
N ALA A 128 62.95 15.42 -12.75
CA ALA A 128 63.51 14.83 -11.53
C ALA A 128 65.04 14.97 -11.44
N THR A 129 65.72 15.19 -12.59
CA THR A 129 67.17 15.50 -12.57
C THR A 129 67.51 16.84 -11.94
N TRP A 130 66.51 17.72 -11.78
CA TRP A 130 66.67 19.01 -11.10
C TRP A 130 66.53 18.92 -9.57
N LEU A 131 65.90 17.85 -9.08
CA LEU A 131 65.76 17.64 -7.64
C LEU A 131 67.06 17.19 -6.98
N PRO A 132 67.39 17.67 -5.77
CA PRO A 132 68.47 17.15 -4.96
C PRO A 132 68.33 15.63 -4.75
N ARG A 133 69.42 14.88 -4.81
CA ARG A 133 69.37 13.42 -4.63
C ARG A 133 68.93 13.03 -3.24
N ASN A 134 69.38 13.76 -2.25
CA ASN A 134 68.95 13.56 -0.87
C ASN A 134 68.28 14.85 -0.38
N GLY A 135 67.21 14.74 0.32
CA GLY A 135 66.58 15.88 0.94
C GLY A 135 66.14 15.59 2.34
N ARG A 136 66.30 16.56 3.19
CA ARG A 136 65.79 16.52 4.55
C ARG A 136 65.23 17.87 4.94
N ILE A 137 63.94 17.89 5.36
CA ILE A 137 63.31 19.03 5.98
C ILE A 137 62.97 18.64 7.40
N GLY A 138 63.62 19.22 8.39
CA GLY A 138 63.49 18.82 9.80
C GLY A 138 62.16 19.24 10.42
N SER A 139 61.57 20.38 9.94
CA SER A 139 60.25 20.83 10.34
C SER A 139 59.52 21.38 9.12
N LEU A 140 58.54 20.66 8.62
CA LEU A 140 57.66 21.04 7.49
C LEU A 140 56.31 21.51 8.06
N VAL A 141 55.92 22.74 7.74
CA VAL A 141 54.61 23.30 8.13
C VAL A 141 53.83 23.56 6.86
N ILE A 142 52.76 22.85 6.68
CA ILE A 142 51.87 23.01 5.54
C ILE A 142 50.56 23.68 5.99
N LYS A 143 50.18 24.79 5.32
CA LYS A 143 48.90 25.48 5.54
C LYS A 143 48.11 25.47 4.27
N PHE A 144 46.89 24.96 4.36
CA PHE A 144 45.99 24.86 3.22
C PHE A 144 44.52 25.11 3.67
N PRO A 145 43.61 25.53 2.77
CA PRO A 145 42.21 25.67 3.09
C PRO A 145 41.58 24.30 3.29
N CYS A 146 40.75 24.17 4.33
CA CYS A 146 39.99 23.00 4.66
C CYS A 146 38.56 23.38 5.04
N ALA A 147 37.71 22.43 5.35
CA ALA A 147 36.29 22.66 5.67
C ALA A 147 36.12 23.57 6.89
N SER A 148 36.99 23.40 7.91
CA SER A 148 37.01 24.23 9.13
C SER A 148 37.69 25.60 8.97
N GLY A 149 38.26 25.90 7.77
CA GLY A 149 38.92 27.18 7.45
C GLY A 149 40.34 27.06 6.90
N ILE A 150 41.36 27.18 7.71
CA ILE A 150 42.78 26.97 7.32
C ILE A 150 43.38 25.92 8.24
N CYS A 151 43.61 24.74 7.69
CA CYS A 151 44.29 23.66 8.40
C CYS A 151 45.82 23.85 8.36
N GLN A 152 46.48 23.40 9.40
CA GLN A 152 47.93 23.41 9.51
C GLN A 152 48.43 22.04 9.93
N GLU A 153 49.28 21.44 9.08
CA GLU A 153 49.96 20.21 9.38
C GLU A 153 51.44 20.46 9.65
N VAL A 154 51.98 19.77 10.62
CA VAL A 154 53.42 19.86 11.00
C VAL A 154 54.02 18.48 10.85
N GLY A 155 55.21 18.42 10.26
CA GLY A 155 55.87 17.14 10.05
C GLY A 155 57.30 17.25 9.61
N GLN A 156 57.86 16.14 9.13
CA GLN A 156 59.20 16.01 8.58
C GLN A 156 59.15 15.36 7.22
N LEU A 157 60.01 15.78 6.30
CA LEU A 157 60.09 15.23 4.96
C LEU A 157 61.52 14.82 4.64
N ASP A 158 61.73 13.55 4.31
CA ASP A 158 62.98 12.99 3.84
C ASP A 158 62.76 12.34 2.47
N TRP A 159 63.71 12.51 1.56
CA TRP A 159 63.75 11.80 0.28
C TRP A 159 65.13 11.40 -0.16
N HIS A 160 65.19 10.32 -0.95
CA HIS A 160 66.43 9.78 -1.54
C HIS A 160 66.15 9.33 -2.97
N LEU A 161 66.96 9.83 -3.94
CA LEU A 161 66.88 9.51 -5.37
C LEU A 161 68.19 8.84 -5.81
N ALA A 162 68.15 7.90 -6.75
CA ALA A 162 69.32 7.23 -7.28
C ALA A 162 70.26 8.17 -8.07
N ARG A 163 71.49 7.79 -8.18
CA ARG A 163 72.54 8.64 -8.78
C ARG A 163 72.39 8.91 -10.27
N GLU A 164 71.86 7.96 -11.05
CA GLU A 164 71.87 8.07 -12.52
C GLU A 164 70.50 8.22 -13.15
N ARG A 165 69.48 7.88 -12.38
CA ARG A 165 68.08 7.98 -12.81
C ARG A 165 67.24 8.51 -11.67
N ALA A 166 66.08 9.08 -11.98
CA ALA A 166 65.14 9.54 -10.93
C ALA A 166 64.67 8.40 -10.03
N LEU A 167 64.75 7.19 -10.52
CA LEU A 167 64.40 5.99 -9.78
C LEU A 167 65.60 5.07 -9.60
N PRO A 168 65.72 4.34 -8.45
CA PRO A 168 64.75 4.30 -7.36
C PRO A 168 64.68 5.58 -6.53
N ALA A 169 63.52 5.88 -6.04
CA ALA A 169 63.23 7.00 -5.16
C ALA A 169 62.54 6.53 -3.87
N LYS A 170 62.99 7.05 -2.74
CA LYS A 170 62.31 6.83 -1.47
C LYS A 170 61.89 8.17 -0.90
N VAL A 171 60.66 8.31 -0.50
CA VAL A 171 60.10 9.52 0.12
C VAL A 171 59.43 9.10 1.43
N SER A 172 59.74 9.81 2.52
CA SER A 172 59.08 9.60 3.80
C SER A 172 58.61 10.94 4.34
N LEU A 173 57.31 11.08 4.49
CA LEU A 173 56.63 12.21 5.13
C LEU A 173 56.09 11.72 6.46
N ALA A 174 56.53 12.31 7.55
CA ALA A 174 55.99 12.07 8.89
C ALA A 174 55.21 13.32 9.32
N LEU A 175 53.95 13.21 9.64
CA LEU A 175 53.08 14.25 10.16
C LEU A 175 52.70 13.94 11.60
N GLU A 176 52.53 14.96 12.42
CA GLU A 176 52.03 14.85 13.78
C GLU A 176 50.71 15.62 13.89
N HIS A 177 49.64 14.93 14.28
CA HIS A 177 48.31 15.50 14.46
C HIS A 177 47.72 14.99 15.78
N ASP A 178 47.33 15.88 16.67
CA ASP A 178 46.72 15.58 17.98
C ASP A 178 47.50 14.51 18.83
N GLY A 179 48.85 14.48 18.73
CA GLY A 179 49.68 13.53 19.44
C GLY A 179 49.80 12.14 18.80
N HIS A 180 49.30 11.98 17.59
CA HIS A 180 49.41 10.78 16.75
C HIS A 180 50.40 10.96 15.62
N ASP A 181 51.17 9.92 15.33
CA ASP A 181 52.17 9.91 14.25
C ASP A 181 51.59 9.30 12.97
N LEU A 182 51.42 10.11 11.91
CA LEU A 182 51.09 9.65 10.57
C LEU A 182 52.33 9.64 9.69
N ALA A 183 52.81 8.49 9.26
CA ALA A 183 53.96 8.37 8.36
C ALA A 183 53.51 7.86 6.97
N ILE A 184 53.80 8.63 5.93
CA ILE A 184 53.56 8.25 4.53
C ILE A 184 54.91 7.92 3.91
N LYS A 185 55.08 6.67 3.47
CA LYS A 185 56.31 6.17 2.84
C LYS A 185 56.00 5.81 1.39
N LEU A 186 56.76 6.36 0.46
CA LEU A 186 56.71 6.05 -0.94
C LEU A 186 58.04 5.45 -1.36
N ASP A 187 57.99 4.22 -1.86
CA ASP A 187 59.10 3.57 -2.55
C ASP A 187 58.79 3.46 -4.04
N ALA A 188 59.57 4.12 -4.86
CA ALA A 188 59.44 4.05 -6.31
C ALA A 188 60.72 3.43 -6.89
N SER A 189 60.58 2.41 -7.72
CA SER A 189 61.67 1.73 -8.37
C SER A 189 61.38 1.46 -9.86
N GLN A 190 62.43 1.37 -10.64
CA GLN A 190 62.36 1.02 -12.06
C GLN A 190 63.10 -0.28 -12.30
N GLN A 191 62.42 -1.26 -12.90
CA GLN A 191 63.03 -2.51 -13.34
C GLN A 191 62.79 -2.61 -14.84
N GLU A 192 63.84 -2.53 -15.62
CA GLU A 192 63.78 -2.42 -17.09
C GLU A 192 62.86 -1.24 -17.49
N ASP A 193 61.72 -1.51 -18.16
CA ASP A 193 60.75 -0.50 -18.56
C ASP A 193 59.57 -0.36 -17.59
N MET A 194 59.54 -1.16 -16.51
CA MET A 194 58.49 -1.20 -15.52
C MET A 194 58.78 -0.28 -14.33
N VAL A 195 57.80 0.56 -13.94
CA VAL A 195 57.88 1.40 -12.75
C VAL A 195 57.01 0.77 -11.67
N LEU A 196 57.60 0.53 -10.52
CA LEU A 196 56.95 0.04 -9.32
C LEU A 196 56.83 1.19 -8.33
N LEU A 197 55.58 1.41 -7.83
CA LEU A 197 55.29 2.40 -6.79
C LEU A 197 54.64 1.68 -5.63
N ASP A 198 55.27 1.73 -4.45
CA ASP A 198 54.73 1.20 -3.20
C ASP A 198 54.58 2.37 -2.22
N LEU A 199 53.33 2.70 -1.89
CA LEU A 199 52.97 3.72 -0.94
C LEU A 199 52.37 3.07 0.28
N GLN A 200 52.94 3.33 1.45
CA GLN A 200 52.46 2.84 2.73
C GLN A 200 52.18 3.99 3.67
N THR A 201 50.99 3.98 4.27
CA THR A 201 50.63 4.91 5.33
C THR A 201 50.59 4.16 6.65
N LEU A 202 51.39 4.64 7.60
CA LEU A 202 51.48 4.10 8.93
C LEU A 202 50.86 5.08 9.91
N LEU A 203 50.03 4.60 10.79
CA LEU A 203 49.46 5.34 11.91
C LEU A 203 50.01 4.76 13.21
N ASP A 204 50.69 5.59 14.01
CA ASP A 204 51.38 5.16 15.24
C ASP A 204 52.33 3.96 15.01
N GLY A 205 53.04 3.99 13.90
CA GLY A 205 54.01 2.96 13.49
C GLY A 205 53.40 1.69 12.90
N LYS A 206 52.06 1.55 12.85
CA LYS A 206 51.35 0.39 12.26
C LYS A 206 50.88 0.70 10.82
N PRO A 207 51.16 -0.18 9.84
CA PRO A 207 50.68 0.04 8.46
C PRO A 207 49.15 -0.09 8.43
N ARG A 208 48.49 0.95 7.87
CA ARG A 208 46.99 1.02 7.74
C ARG A 208 46.57 1.02 6.31
N LEU A 209 47.26 1.76 5.47
CA LEU A 209 46.99 1.80 4.02
C LEU A 209 48.25 1.35 3.28
N ALA A 210 48.08 0.45 2.32
CA ALA A 210 49.12 0.09 1.36
C ALA A 210 48.55 0.19 -0.05
N LEU A 211 49.27 0.91 -0.90
CA LEU A 211 48.92 1.10 -2.32
C LEU A 211 50.12 0.66 -3.15
N GLN A 212 50.00 -0.41 -3.87
CA GLN A 212 51.01 -0.95 -4.76
C GLN A 212 50.60 -0.75 -6.20
N ASN A 213 51.50 -0.17 -6.99
CA ASN A 213 51.24 0.08 -8.42
C ASN A 213 52.41 -0.40 -9.26
N GLN A 214 52.11 -1.00 -10.36
CA GLN A 214 53.07 -1.39 -11.38
C GLN A 214 52.62 -0.78 -12.72
N LEU A 215 53.43 0.07 -13.28
CA LEU A 215 53.23 0.76 -14.53
C LEU A 215 54.19 0.21 -15.58
N THR A 216 53.67 -0.42 -16.61
CA THR A 216 54.45 -0.99 -17.71
C THR A 216 54.10 -0.28 -19.01
N PRO A 217 54.94 0.54 -19.57
CA PRO A 217 54.76 1.18 -20.86
C PRO A 217 54.71 0.12 -21.98
N GLN A 218 53.70 0.25 -22.87
CA GLN A 218 53.52 -0.56 -24.06
C GLN A 218 53.31 0.42 -25.22
N ASN A 219 54.06 0.34 -26.30
CA ASN A 219 54.06 1.25 -27.46
C ASN A 219 53.25 2.54 -27.33
N GLU A 220 51.93 2.47 -27.41
CA GLU A 220 50.96 3.59 -27.34
C GLU A 220 50.05 3.53 -26.09
N SER A 221 50.30 2.62 -25.15
CA SER A 221 49.51 2.41 -23.96
C SER A 221 50.39 2.17 -22.73
N ILE A 222 49.77 2.31 -21.54
CA ILE A 222 50.37 1.95 -20.27
C ILE A 222 49.51 0.86 -19.65
N ARG A 223 50.12 -0.29 -19.33
CA ARG A 223 49.46 -1.26 -18.47
C ARG A 223 49.66 -0.83 -17.01
N TRP A 224 48.59 -0.62 -16.32
CA TRP A 224 48.56 -0.26 -14.90
C TRP A 224 47.97 -1.36 -14.05
N LEU A 225 48.77 -2.09 -13.34
CA LEU A 225 48.37 -3.03 -12.31
C LEU A 225 48.50 -2.33 -10.95
N GLY A 226 47.43 -2.44 -10.14
CA GLY A 226 47.46 -1.83 -8.84
C GLY A 226 46.69 -2.64 -7.82
N SER A 227 47.05 -2.45 -6.56
CA SER A 227 46.29 -2.95 -5.43
C SER A 227 46.31 -1.91 -4.31
N LEU A 228 45.17 -1.74 -3.69
CA LEU A 228 44.94 -0.95 -2.50
C LEU A 228 44.49 -1.89 -1.39
N SER A 229 45.11 -1.80 -0.24
CA SER A 229 44.68 -2.47 0.98
C SER A 229 44.58 -1.48 2.13
N LEU A 230 43.39 -1.39 2.72
CA LEU A 230 43.12 -0.66 3.94
C LEU A 230 42.89 -1.69 5.05
N SER A 231 43.70 -1.68 6.08
CA SER A 231 43.61 -2.62 7.21
C SER A 231 43.41 -1.86 8.52
N GLU A 232 42.61 -2.44 9.38
CA GLU A 232 42.29 -2.04 10.75
C GLU A 232 42.51 -0.54 11.03
N LEU A 233 41.49 0.26 10.91
CA LEU A 233 41.52 1.62 11.46
C LEU A 233 41.24 1.52 12.97
N PRO A 234 42.03 2.13 13.83
CA PRO A 234 41.73 2.19 15.26
C PRO A 234 40.45 3.00 15.49
N GLU A 235 39.82 2.83 16.64
CA GLU A 235 38.86 3.80 17.13
C GLU A 235 39.54 5.17 17.24
N ALA A 236 39.31 6.00 16.28
CA ALA A 236 39.96 7.29 16.17
C ALA A 236 38.98 8.32 15.60
N PRO A 237 38.04 8.83 16.43
CA PRO A 237 37.13 9.89 16.01
C PRO A 237 37.86 11.07 15.36
N TRP A 238 39.05 11.44 15.94
CA TRP A 238 39.89 12.49 15.40
C TRP A 238 40.34 12.25 13.95
N LEU A 239 40.54 10.99 13.56
CA LEU A 239 40.98 10.66 12.19
C LEU A 239 39.91 10.93 11.19
N LEU A 240 38.65 10.74 11.56
CA LEU A 240 37.48 11.03 10.73
C LEU A 240 37.28 12.53 10.60
N ASP A 241 37.37 13.27 11.72
CA ASP A 241 37.27 14.72 11.72
C ASP A 241 38.38 15.33 10.86
N TRP A 242 39.60 14.75 10.96
CA TRP A 242 40.74 15.16 10.17
C TRP A 242 40.60 14.86 8.68
N ILE A 243 40.02 13.71 8.30
CA ILE A 243 39.71 13.37 6.91
C ILE A 243 38.57 14.25 6.37
N ASP A 244 37.57 14.54 7.16
CA ASP A 244 36.44 15.40 6.79
C ASP A 244 36.94 16.83 6.49
N ASP A 245 37.91 17.33 7.23
CA ASP A 245 38.54 18.63 6.96
C ASP A 245 39.27 18.65 5.61
N TRP A 246 39.83 17.52 5.17
CA TRP A 246 40.59 17.43 3.94
C TRP A 246 39.76 17.21 2.67
N LEU A 247 38.58 16.58 2.81
CA LEU A 247 37.71 16.28 1.67
C LEU A 247 36.80 17.48 1.38
N PRO A 248 36.72 18.00 0.13
CA PRO A 248 35.80 19.05 -0.24
C PRO A 248 34.34 18.55 -0.31
N TYR A 249 34.05 17.39 0.20
CA TYR A 249 32.74 16.72 0.32
C TYR A 249 32.36 16.79 1.80
N ASP A 250 31.08 17.11 2.06
CA ASP A 250 30.51 17.03 3.40
C ASP A 250 30.06 15.57 3.63
N PRO A 251 30.97 14.65 3.99
CA PRO A 251 30.59 13.29 4.27
C PRO A 251 29.75 13.30 5.55
N PRO A 252 28.68 12.51 5.61
CA PRO A 252 27.92 12.40 6.83
C PRO A 252 28.85 11.96 7.98
N PRO A 253 28.74 12.53 9.18
CA PRO A 253 29.65 12.27 10.28
C PRO A 253 29.69 10.78 10.60
N LEU A 254 30.82 10.15 10.33
CA LEU A 254 31.08 8.76 10.69
C LEU A 254 31.46 8.75 12.16
N GLN A 255 30.59 8.37 13.06
CA GLN A 255 30.83 8.45 14.49
C GLN A 255 31.79 7.40 15.01
N ASP A 256 31.91 6.21 14.41
CA ASP A 256 32.78 5.14 14.84
C ASP A 256 33.23 4.28 13.66
N LEU A 257 34.51 4.05 13.53
CA LEU A 257 35.05 3.06 12.58
C LEU A 257 35.13 1.68 13.25
N PRO A 258 34.69 0.60 12.56
CA PRO A 258 34.73 -0.72 13.17
C PRO A 258 36.15 -1.22 13.35
N GLU A 259 36.42 -1.79 14.51
CA GLU A 259 37.67 -2.55 14.72
C GLU A 259 37.80 -3.66 13.66
N GLN A 260 39.02 -3.92 13.20
CA GLN A 260 39.39 -5.01 12.29
C GLN A 260 38.79 -4.93 10.86
N MET A 261 38.31 -3.76 10.44
CA MET A 261 37.88 -3.56 9.06
C MET A 261 39.03 -3.80 8.08
N ARG A 262 38.74 -4.48 6.96
CA ARG A 262 39.65 -4.66 5.83
C ARG A 262 38.96 -4.33 4.53
N VAL A 263 39.56 -3.41 3.79
CA VAL A 263 39.08 -3.10 2.42
C VAL A 263 40.22 -3.28 1.45
N GLY A 264 40.00 -4.03 0.41
CA GLY A 264 40.96 -4.27 -0.67
C GLY A 264 40.39 -3.85 -2.00
N ALA A 265 41.20 -3.22 -2.82
CA ALA A 265 40.89 -3.00 -4.24
C ALA A 265 42.07 -3.45 -5.08
N GLY A 266 41.78 -4.10 -6.20
CA GLY A 266 42.81 -4.52 -7.17
C GLY A 266 42.32 -4.17 -8.57
N TRP A 267 43.24 -3.71 -9.40
CA TRP A 267 42.92 -3.37 -10.79
C TRP A 267 44.01 -3.74 -11.75
N SER A 268 43.61 -4.03 -12.97
CA SER A 268 44.48 -4.26 -14.13
C SER A 268 43.90 -3.49 -15.30
N LEU A 269 44.48 -2.33 -15.60
CA LEU A 269 43.96 -1.39 -16.59
C LEU A 269 44.98 -1.18 -17.72
N VAL A 270 44.49 -0.98 -18.94
CA VAL A 270 45.28 -0.56 -20.08
C VAL A 270 44.82 0.81 -20.53
N ILE A 271 45.66 1.82 -20.32
CA ILE A 271 45.39 3.24 -20.59
C ILE A 271 46.07 3.63 -21.91
N ASP A 272 45.33 4.14 -22.85
CA ASP A 272 45.81 4.68 -24.11
C ASP A 272 46.46 6.07 -23.88
N THR A 273 47.73 6.21 -24.29
CA THR A 273 48.50 7.48 -24.11
C THR A 273 48.31 8.47 -25.27
N GLN A 274 47.69 8.03 -26.39
CA GLN A 274 47.42 8.87 -27.56
C GLN A 274 45.97 9.35 -27.68
N ALA A 275 45.13 9.13 -26.65
CA ALA A 275 43.74 9.56 -26.70
C ALA A 275 43.67 11.09 -26.88
N PRO A 276 42.94 11.59 -27.90
CA PRO A 276 42.75 13.02 -28.07
C PRO A 276 42.05 13.63 -26.86
N ALA A 277 42.28 14.91 -26.62
CA ALA A 277 41.78 15.69 -25.50
C ALA A 277 40.23 15.82 -25.41
N GLN A 278 39.49 15.05 -26.17
CA GLN A 278 38.02 15.03 -26.17
C GLN A 278 37.51 13.76 -25.45
N GLY A 279 37.36 13.87 -24.16
CA GLY A 279 36.78 12.84 -23.30
C GLY A 279 37.74 11.74 -22.83
N MET A 280 37.74 11.49 -21.53
CA MET A 280 38.51 10.39 -20.92
C MET A 280 37.94 9.05 -21.43
N LYS A 281 38.64 8.38 -22.36
CA LYS A 281 38.27 7.04 -22.78
C LYS A 281 38.34 6.11 -21.57
N ILE A 282 37.32 5.32 -21.35
CA ILE A 282 37.33 4.28 -20.33
C ILE A 282 38.47 3.32 -20.67
N PRO A 283 39.43 3.05 -19.72
CA PRO A 283 40.52 2.14 -19.95
C PRO A 283 39.98 0.71 -20.11
N ASN A 284 40.67 -0.13 -20.89
CA ASN A 284 40.39 -1.55 -20.91
C ASN A 284 40.93 -2.21 -19.64
N GLY A 285 40.19 -3.15 -19.03
CA GLY A 285 40.71 -3.89 -17.88
C GLY A 285 39.68 -4.40 -16.90
N GLU A 286 40.18 -4.67 -15.70
CA GLU A 286 39.39 -5.29 -14.61
C GLU A 286 39.59 -4.48 -13.32
N LEU A 287 38.53 -4.40 -12.51
CA LEU A 287 38.53 -3.86 -11.17
C LEU A 287 37.91 -4.88 -10.22
N ARG A 288 38.54 -5.13 -9.08
CA ARG A 288 38.04 -5.99 -8.02
C ARG A 288 38.06 -5.22 -6.70
N LEU A 289 36.96 -5.26 -5.97
CA LEU A 289 36.84 -4.66 -4.66
C LEU A 289 36.43 -5.74 -3.65
N SER A 290 37.08 -5.77 -2.53
CA SER A 290 36.70 -6.62 -1.39
C SER A 290 36.58 -5.79 -0.13
N ALA A 291 35.53 -6.03 0.66
CA ALA A 291 35.38 -5.41 1.98
C ALA A 291 34.98 -6.48 3.00
N ASN A 292 35.66 -6.46 4.15
CA ASN A 292 35.34 -7.31 5.29
C ASN A 292 35.12 -6.42 6.51
N LEU A 293 33.92 -6.44 7.05
CA LEU A 293 33.42 -5.66 8.17
C LEU A 293 33.04 -6.63 9.30
N PRO A 294 33.97 -7.14 10.10
CA PRO A 294 33.69 -8.15 11.12
C PRO A 294 32.90 -7.59 12.31
N ALA A 295 32.95 -6.27 12.54
CA ALA A 295 32.19 -5.55 13.55
C ALA A 295 31.15 -4.63 12.91
N PRO A 296 30.05 -4.30 13.62
CA PRO A 296 29.01 -3.40 13.10
C PRO A 296 29.57 -2.02 12.75
N TRP A 297 29.37 -1.60 11.52
CA TRP A 297 29.76 -0.28 11.04
C TRP A 297 28.53 0.61 10.89
N PRO A 298 28.50 1.80 11.50
CA PRO A 298 27.40 2.74 11.33
C PRO A 298 27.40 3.30 9.91
N VAL A 299 26.27 3.11 9.22
CA VAL A 299 25.99 3.71 7.91
C VAL A 299 24.86 4.73 8.12
N VAL A 300 25.16 6.00 7.89
CA VAL A 300 24.24 7.10 8.16
C VAL A 300 22.94 6.92 7.39
N GLY A 301 21.80 7.10 8.08
CA GLY A 301 20.45 6.95 7.52
C GLY A 301 19.99 5.49 7.31
N ILE A 302 20.89 4.50 7.43
CA ILE A 302 20.59 3.09 7.15
C ILE A 302 20.64 2.24 8.43
N GLY A 303 21.70 2.38 9.23
CA GLY A 303 21.91 1.59 10.44
C GLY A 303 23.33 1.05 10.59
N GLN A 304 23.48 -0.10 11.24
CA GLN A 304 24.76 -0.75 11.45
C GLN A 304 24.94 -1.92 10.50
N LEU A 305 25.99 -1.88 9.67
CA LEU A 305 26.32 -2.90 8.67
C LEU A 305 27.52 -3.72 9.10
N GLN A 306 27.45 -5.03 8.98
CA GLN A 306 28.59 -5.95 9.16
C GLN A 306 28.56 -7.05 8.10
N GLY A 307 29.73 -7.67 7.81
CA GLY A 307 29.83 -8.79 6.89
C GLY A 307 30.90 -8.65 5.84
N GLN A 308 30.70 -9.26 4.69
CA GLN A 308 31.67 -9.32 3.60
C GLN A 308 31.03 -8.95 2.28
N LEU A 309 31.78 -8.24 1.42
CA LEU A 309 31.37 -7.84 0.08
C LEU A 309 32.54 -8.03 -0.89
N ASN A 310 32.29 -8.68 -2.02
CA ASN A 310 33.23 -8.79 -3.14
C ASN A 310 32.53 -8.31 -4.42
N LEU A 311 33.16 -7.40 -5.12
CA LEU A 311 32.69 -6.83 -6.38
C LEU A 311 33.78 -6.96 -7.44
N GLY A 312 33.41 -7.40 -8.63
CA GLY A 312 34.23 -7.42 -9.80
C GLY A 312 33.58 -6.69 -10.95
N ALA A 313 34.38 -5.96 -11.71
CA ALA A 313 33.94 -5.29 -12.93
C ALA A 313 35.00 -5.36 -14.00
N ARG A 314 34.57 -5.47 -15.24
CA ARG A 314 35.41 -5.53 -16.43
C ARG A 314 35.01 -4.45 -17.43
N THR A 315 35.97 -3.91 -18.14
CA THR A 315 35.72 -2.94 -19.22
C THR A 315 36.44 -3.34 -20.48
N ASN A 316 35.79 -3.08 -21.61
CA ASN A 316 36.33 -3.25 -22.97
C ASN A 316 36.69 -1.90 -23.62
N GLY A 317 36.83 -0.83 -22.84
CA GLY A 317 37.12 0.51 -23.32
C GLY A 317 35.90 1.36 -23.70
N SER A 318 34.68 0.82 -23.55
CA SER A 318 33.45 1.54 -23.83
C SER A 318 32.52 1.61 -22.61
N VAL A 319 32.31 0.48 -21.91
CA VAL A 319 31.37 0.35 -20.80
C VAL A 319 31.96 -0.58 -19.75
N TRP A 320 31.74 -0.27 -18.48
CA TRP A 320 32.02 -1.19 -17.37
C TRP A 320 30.90 -2.22 -17.26
N THR A 321 31.26 -3.47 -17.15
CA THR A 321 30.33 -4.59 -16.94
C THR A 321 30.70 -5.32 -15.66
N ALA A 322 29.71 -5.56 -14.81
CA ALA A 322 29.92 -6.35 -13.60
C ALA A 322 30.17 -7.81 -13.97
N ASP A 323 31.21 -8.45 -13.41
CA ASP A 323 31.57 -9.84 -13.62
C ASP A 323 31.58 -10.69 -12.35
N GLU A 324 31.59 -10.05 -11.19
CA GLU A 324 31.51 -10.70 -9.89
C GLU A 324 30.70 -9.87 -8.91
N LEU A 325 29.80 -10.50 -8.19
CA LEU A 325 29.08 -9.92 -7.05
C LEU A 325 28.82 -11.03 -6.03
N ALA A 326 29.46 -10.93 -4.88
CA ALA A 326 29.22 -11.81 -3.74
C ALA A 326 29.14 -10.98 -2.47
N ALA A 327 28.15 -11.24 -1.64
CA ALA A 327 27.95 -10.52 -0.38
C ALA A 327 27.38 -11.44 0.69
N ASP A 328 27.80 -11.26 1.91
CA ASP A 328 27.17 -11.80 3.13
C ASP A 328 27.13 -10.67 4.15
N LEU A 329 26.03 -9.94 4.15
CA LEU A 329 25.87 -8.70 4.90
C LEU A 329 24.74 -8.82 5.91
N THR A 330 24.95 -8.33 7.10
CA THR A 330 23.92 -8.17 8.14
C THR A 330 23.78 -6.70 8.47
N LEU A 331 22.60 -6.18 8.27
CA LEU A 331 22.21 -4.81 8.58
C LEU A 331 21.30 -4.81 9.82
N LYS A 332 21.65 -4.01 10.82
CA LYS A 332 20.72 -3.62 11.90
C LYS A 332 20.21 -2.22 11.58
N PRO A 333 18.99 -2.14 11.00
CA PRO A 333 18.49 -0.87 10.52
C PRO A 333 18.11 0.05 11.68
N THR A 334 18.44 1.34 11.55
CA THR A 334 18.12 2.39 12.53
C THR A 334 17.67 3.65 11.80
N GLY A 335 17.08 4.61 12.52
CA GLY A 335 16.71 5.92 11.97
C GLY A 335 15.40 5.93 11.18
N GLU A 336 15.31 6.79 10.19
CA GLU A 336 14.06 7.11 9.47
C GLU A 336 13.48 5.91 8.69
N LEU A 337 14.33 5.06 8.13
CA LEU A 337 13.88 3.85 7.40
C LEU A 337 13.03 2.92 8.26
N VAL A 338 13.36 2.79 9.55
CA VAL A 338 12.63 1.93 10.48
C VAL A 338 11.42 2.63 11.07
N SER A 339 11.55 3.94 11.35
CA SER A 339 10.47 4.72 11.97
C SER A 339 9.24 4.88 11.06
N ALA A 340 9.44 4.85 9.74
CA ALA A 340 8.35 4.90 8.76
C ALA A 340 7.50 3.60 8.74
N LEU A 341 8.05 2.47 9.23
CA LEU A 341 7.33 1.21 9.27
C LEU A 341 6.52 1.07 10.57
N PRO A 342 5.30 0.49 10.52
CA PRO A 342 4.56 0.09 11.72
C PRO A 342 5.43 -0.84 12.60
N GLU A 343 5.31 -0.70 13.92
CA GLU A 343 6.14 -1.43 14.89
C GLU A 343 6.25 -2.96 14.63
N PRO A 344 5.17 -3.70 14.32
CA PRO A 344 5.27 -5.13 14.03
C PRO A 344 6.04 -5.48 12.75
N LEU A 345 6.24 -4.53 11.83
CA LEU A 345 6.96 -4.72 10.57
C LEU A 345 8.42 -4.28 10.63
N ARG A 346 8.87 -3.75 11.77
CA ARG A 346 10.25 -3.30 11.97
C ARG A 346 11.18 -4.51 12.15
N PRO A 347 12.15 -4.72 11.26
CA PRO A 347 13.12 -5.79 11.45
C PRO A 347 14.18 -5.39 12.49
N ASP A 348 14.58 -6.33 13.35
CA ASP A 348 15.71 -6.16 14.25
C ASP A 348 17.03 -6.25 13.49
N ALA A 349 17.10 -7.14 12.50
CA ALA A 349 18.21 -7.26 11.59
C ALA A 349 17.76 -7.79 10.22
N VAL A 350 18.48 -7.40 9.18
CA VAL A 350 18.34 -7.87 7.80
C VAL A 350 19.63 -8.51 7.36
N THR A 351 19.61 -9.80 7.02
CA THR A 351 20.75 -10.51 6.46
C THR A 351 20.55 -10.68 4.96
N VAL A 352 21.54 -10.27 4.18
CA VAL A 352 21.54 -10.39 2.71
C VAL A 352 22.73 -11.22 2.29
N ARG A 353 22.49 -12.35 1.63
CA ARG A 353 23.50 -13.20 1.02
C ARG A 353 23.32 -13.18 -0.48
N ILE A 354 24.37 -12.83 -1.19
CA ILE A 354 24.45 -12.84 -2.64
C ILE A 354 25.61 -13.72 -3.03
N ALA A 355 25.34 -14.72 -3.85
CA ALA A 355 26.37 -15.63 -4.36
C ALA A 355 26.24 -15.77 -5.89
N PRO A 356 27.34 -15.96 -6.61
CA PRO A 356 27.28 -16.30 -8.03
C PRO A 356 26.50 -17.60 -8.25
N ALA A 357 25.60 -17.61 -9.22
CA ALA A 357 24.86 -18.80 -9.61
C ALA A 357 25.45 -19.43 -10.88
N GLN A 358 25.42 -20.76 -10.97
CA GLN A 358 25.82 -21.45 -12.18
C GLN A 358 24.67 -21.42 -13.21
N THR A 359 24.95 -21.05 -14.44
CA THR A 359 24.00 -21.12 -15.55
C THR A 359 24.49 -22.06 -16.64
N ASP A 360 23.59 -22.91 -17.12
CA ASP A 360 23.80 -23.74 -18.29
C ASP A 360 23.56 -22.91 -19.58
N GLY A 361 24.54 -22.15 -20.03
CA GLY A 361 24.44 -21.44 -21.32
C GLY A 361 24.93 -19.99 -21.29
N SER A 362 25.09 -19.38 -22.46
CA SER A 362 25.54 -18.02 -22.70
C SER A 362 24.41 -17.02 -22.39
N THR A 363 24.21 -16.69 -21.14
CA THR A 363 23.31 -15.60 -20.73
C THR A 363 24.06 -14.27 -20.70
N THR A 364 23.51 -13.25 -21.34
CA THR A 364 24.01 -11.88 -21.23
C THR A 364 23.58 -11.34 -19.86
N GLY A 365 24.48 -11.38 -18.88
CA GLY A 365 24.23 -10.89 -17.52
C GLY A 365 24.92 -11.73 -16.46
N LEU A 366 25.01 -11.21 -15.25
CA LEU A 366 25.60 -11.87 -14.09
C LEU A 366 24.52 -12.66 -13.33
N PRO A 367 24.57 -14.01 -13.35
CA PRO A 367 23.62 -14.82 -12.60
C PRO A 367 23.95 -14.82 -11.10
N LEU A 368 22.94 -14.60 -10.28
CA LEU A 368 23.08 -14.45 -8.83
C LEU A 368 22.03 -15.29 -8.11
N HIS A 369 22.43 -15.87 -6.99
CA HIS A 369 21.54 -16.40 -5.99
C HIS A 369 21.46 -15.42 -4.83
N ILE A 370 20.27 -14.89 -4.56
CA ILE A 370 20.03 -13.87 -3.55
C ILE A 370 19.17 -14.48 -2.45
N GLN A 371 19.62 -14.36 -1.21
CA GLN A 371 18.88 -14.71 0.00
C GLN A 371 18.78 -13.48 0.88
N LEU A 372 17.58 -13.11 1.28
CA LEU A 372 17.33 -12.06 2.25
C LEU A 372 16.51 -12.64 3.39
N GLU A 373 16.97 -12.45 4.61
CA GLU A 373 16.29 -12.90 5.83
C GLU A 373 16.19 -11.75 6.81
N THR A 374 15.03 -11.53 7.39
CA THR A 374 14.84 -10.57 8.46
C THR A 374 14.57 -11.28 9.78
N SER A 375 15.12 -10.74 10.88
CA SER A 375 14.74 -11.09 12.24
C SER A 375 13.85 -10.00 12.84
N GLY A 376 13.05 -10.36 13.83
CA GLY A 376 12.11 -9.45 14.49
C GLY A 376 10.74 -10.06 14.69
N ALA A 377 9.76 -9.21 14.99
CA ALA A 377 8.38 -9.66 15.24
C ALA A 377 7.72 -10.28 13.99
N THR A 378 8.12 -9.83 12.79
CA THR A 378 7.64 -10.37 11.51
C THR A 378 8.82 -10.86 10.68
N PRO A 379 9.27 -12.11 10.84
CA PRO A 379 10.36 -12.65 10.02
C PRO A 379 9.91 -12.79 8.56
N VAL A 380 10.78 -12.32 7.66
CA VAL A 380 10.63 -12.44 6.20
C VAL A 380 11.84 -13.16 5.64
N SER A 381 11.61 -14.09 4.74
CA SER A 381 12.65 -14.79 3.99
C SER A 381 12.37 -14.67 2.49
N ILE A 382 13.36 -14.20 1.73
CA ILE A 382 13.30 -14.09 0.27
C ILE A 382 14.46 -14.90 -0.30
N GLN A 383 14.16 -15.80 -1.20
CA GLN A 383 15.15 -16.55 -1.97
C GLN A 383 14.87 -16.34 -3.45
N SER A 384 15.89 -15.95 -4.20
CA SER A 384 15.73 -15.54 -5.60
C SER A 384 16.92 -16.01 -6.45
N ASP A 385 16.61 -16.57 -7.62
CA ASP A 385 17.57 -16.70 -8.71
C ASP A 385 17.38 -15.49 -9.63
N ALA A 386 18.40 -14.65 -9.71
CA ALA A 386 18.35 -13.39 -10.40
C ALA A 386 19.43 -13.28 -11.47
N LEU A 387 19.21 -12.44 -12.44
CA LEU A 387 20.15 -12.04 -13.47
C LEU A 387 20.36 -10.53 -13.39
N LEU A 388 21.58 -10.10 -13.10
CA LEU A 388 21.96 -8.69 -13.10
C LEU A 388 22.46 -8.32 -14.49
N ASP A 389 21.88 -7.31 -15.13
CA ASP A 389 22.43 -6.71 -16.34
C ASP A 389 23.82 -6.13 -16.01
N THR A 390 24.83 -6.53 -16.77
CA THR A 390 26.23 -6.22 -16.45
C THR A 390 26.67 -4.83 -16.89
N ALA A 391 25.85 -4.13 -17.70
CA ALA A 391 26.11 -2.79 -18.17
C ALA A 391 25.00 -1.81 -17.76
N ALA A 392 25.31 -0.52 -17.65
CA ALA A 392 24.35 0.53 -17.36
C ALA A 392 23.35 0.74 -18.52
N PRO A 393 22.05 1.00 -18.23
CA PRO A 393 21.47 1.05 -16.89
C PRO A 393 21.29 -0.35 -16.30
N TYR A 394 21.89 -0.59 -15.16
CA TYR A 394 21.82 -1.87 -14.46
C TYR A 394 20.37 -2.21 -14.13
N ALA A 395 19.97 -3.45 -14.42
CA ALA A 395 18.66 -3.97 -14.07
C ALA A 395 18.78 -5.38 -13.47
N LEU A 396 17.96 -5.67 -12.49
CA LEU A 396 17.86 -6.97 -11.85
C LEU A 396 16.61 -7.69 -12.35
N THR A 397 16.80 -8.82 -13.01
CA THR A 397 15.69 -9.69 -13.44
C THR A 397 15.66 -10.92 -12.55
N PHE A 398 14.56 -11.16 -11.84
CA PHE A 398 14.37 -12.33 -11.00
C PHE A 398 13.27 -13.23 -11.59
N LYS A 399 13.58 -14.52 -11.73
CA LYS A 399 12.71 -15.49 -12.41
C LYS A 399 12.03 -16.47 -11.47
N LYS A 400 12.71 -16.82 -10.38
CA LYS A 400 12.23 -17.76 -9.37
C LYS A 400 12.50 -17.15 -8.00
N THR A 401 11.59 -16.33 -7.54
CA THR A 401 11.70 -15.72 -6.21
C THR A 401 10.60 -16.25 -5.31
N ARG A 402 10.98 -16.77 -4.16
CA ARG A 402 10.05 -17.19 -3.12
C ARG A 402 10.16 -16.25 -1.93
N LEU A 403 9.07 -15.63 -1.59
CA LEU A 403 8.93 -14.79 -0.39
C LEU A 403 8.07 -15.53 0.62
N LYS A 404 8.60 -15.71 1.81
CA LYS A 404 7.85 -16.20 2.97
C LYS A 404 7.87 -15.15 4.06
N ALA A 405 6.72 -14.89 4.66
CA ALA A 405 6.60 -14.00 5.80
C ALA A 405 5.61 -14.56 6.82
N TYR A 406 5.89 -14.31 8.09
CA TYR A 406 4.99 -14.67 9.17
C TYR A 406 4.81 -13.48 10.10
N MET A 407 3.57 -13.02 10.28
CA MET A 407 3.21 -11.95 11.19
C MET A 407 2.24 -12.47 12.25
N PRO A 408 2.66 -12.58 13.51
CA PRO A 408 1.82 -13.13 14.59
C PRO A 408 0.56 -12.31 14.84
N ALA A 409 0.71 -10.99 14.87
CA ALA A 409 -0.39 -10.06 15.09
C ALA A 409 -0.07 -8.68 14.50
N PHE A 410 -1.13 -7.99 14.05
CA PHE A 410 -1.08 -6.60 13.62
C PHE A 410 -2.36 -5.92 14.06
N SER A 411 -2.25 -4.70 14.57
CA SER A 411 -3.40 -3.87 14.95
C SER A 411 -3.22 -2.46 14.39
N ALA A 412 -4.25 -2.00 13.68
CA ALA A 412 -4.42 -0.63 13.24
C ALA A 412 -5.73 -0.08 13.83
N THR A 413 -6.03 1.19 13.64
CA THR A 413 -7.16 1.89 14.27
C THR A 413 -8.50 1.14 14.19
N ASN A 414 -8.76 0.48 13.05
CA ASN A 414 -10.07 -0.18 12.82
C ASN A 414 -9.97 -1.68 12.49
N VAL A 415 -8.76 -2.24 12.41
CA VAL A 415 -8.53 -3.62 11.98
C VAL A 415 -7.48 -4.26 12.86
N ALA A 416 -7.76 -5.46 13.35
CA ALA A 416 -6.80 -6.33 14.02
C ALA A 416 -6.73 -7.67 13.28
N LEU A 417 -5.53 -8.10 12.92
CA LEU A 417 -5.31 -9.41 12.32
C LEU A 417 -4.32 -10.24 13.15
N LYS A 418 -4.46 -11.57 13.07
CA LYS A 418 -3.62 -12.54 13.78
C LYS A 418 -3.22 -13.65 12.83
N GLY A 419 -1.96 -14.09 12.96
CA GLY A 419 -1.45 -15.27 12.28
C GLY A 419 -1.46 -15.15 10.76
N LEU A 420 -0.92 -14.04 10.21
CA LEU A 420 -0.72 -13.89 8.76
C LEU A 420 0.50 -14.70 8.35
N VAL A 421 0.33 -15.56 7.38
CA VAL A 421 1.38 -16.33 6.70
C VAL A 421 1.31 -15.98 5.23
N ALA A 422 2.42 -15.53 4.65
CA ALA A 422 2.58 -15.32 3.22
C ALA A 422 3.56 -16.32 2.64
N ASP A 423 3.22 -16.96 1.52
CA ASP A 423 4.11 -17.76 0.70
C ASP A 423 3.88 -17.37 -0.76
N LEU A 424 4.74 -16.50 -1.28
CA LEU A 424 4.58 -15.90 -2.58
C LEU A 424 5.70 -16.35 -3.53
N GLN A 425 5.33 -16.72 -4.72
CA GLN A 425 6.23 -17.01 -5.82
C GLN A 425 6.19 -15.83 -6.79
N LEU A 426 7.32 -15.17 -6.96
CA LEU A 426 7.42 -13.91 -7.68
C LEU A 426 8.37 -14.04 -8.87
N GLN A 427 8.15 -13.24 -9.87
CA GLN A 427 9.09 -12.97 -10.95
C GLN A 427 8.96 -11.51 -11.37
N GLY A 428 10.04 -10.95 -11.93
CA GLY A 428 9.96 -9.54 -12.31
C GLY A 428 11.30 -8.97 -12.74
N ARG A 429 11.29 -7.65 -12.96
CA ARG A 429 12.46 -6.87 -13.32
C ARG A 429 12.42 -5.54 -12.60
N ILE A 430 13.54 -5.18 -12.01
CA ILE A 430 13.76 -3.89 -11.36
C ILE A 430 14.89 -3.19 -12.11
N SER A 431 14.64 -1.98 -12.53
CA SER A 431 15.60 -1.07 -13.18
C SER A 431 15.56 0.28 -12.47
N PRO A 432 16.49 1.20 -12.71
CA PRO A 432 16.52 2.50 -12.02
C PRO A 432 15.26 3.36 -12.20
N ARG A 433 14.48 3.11 -13.27
CA ARG A 433 13.26 3.89 -13.60
C ARG A 433 11.96 3.13 -13.49
N ASN A 434 11.99 1.80 -13.52
CA ASN A 434 10.79 0.98 -13.56
C ASN A 434 11.00 -0.30 -12.75
N ALA A 435 9.99 -0.70 -12.01
CA ALA A 435 9.90 -2.00 -11.40
C ALA A 435 8.62 -2.70 -11.85
N SER A 436 8.72 -3.96 -12.26
CA SER A 436 7.59 -4.80 -12.59
C SER A 436 7.72 -6.14 -11.89
N VAL A 437 6.69 -6.54 -11.16
CA VAL A 437 6.62 -7.78 -10.39
C VAL A 437 5.33 -8.50 -10.73
N SER A 438 5.42 -9.77 -11.04
CA SER A 438 4.26 -10.64 -11.23
C SER A 438 4.28 -11.79 -10.23
N VAL A 439 3.11 -12.16 -9.76
CA VAL A 439 2.88 -13.22 -8.79
C VAL A 439 2.48 -14.49 -9.53
N ASN A 440 3.24 -15.57 -9.32
CA ASN A 440 3.03 -16.84 -9.98
C ASN A 440 1.96 -17.70 -9.26
N ARG A 441 1.52 -18.76 -9.95
CA ARG A 441 0.59 -19.75 -9.36
C ARG A 441 1.21 -20.42 -8.13
N GLY A 442 0.37 -20.70 -7.14
CA GLY A 442 0.80 -21.28 -5.86
C GLY A 442 1.21 -20.23 -4.82
N SER A 443 0.95 -18.95 -5.11
CA SER A 443 1.13 -17.84 -4.17
C SER A 443 -0.11 -17.65 -3.34
N GLU A 444 0.05 -17.70 -2.01
CA GLU A 444 -1.05 -17.64 -1.06
C GLU A 444 -0.74 -16.76 0.16
N LEU A 445 -1.81 -16.17 0.69
CA LEU A 445 -1.81 -15.51 1.99
C LEU A 445 -2.84 -16.22 2.88
N LYS A 446 -2.46 -16.57 4.08
CA LYS A 446 -3.34 -17.13 5.09
C LYS A 446 -3.41 -16.23 6.29
N ILE A 447 -4.61 -15.94 6.78
CA ILE A 447 -4.84 -15.12 7.97
C ILE A 447 -5.74 -15.92 8.90
N LYS A 448 -5.26 -16.21 10.10
CA LYS A 448 -6.01 -17.01 11.07
C LYS A 448 -7.25 -16.29 11.59
N ALA A 449 -7.14 -14.99 11.86
CA ALA A 449 -8.28 -14.18 12.30
C ALA A 449 -8.09 -12.73 11.92
N LEU A 450 -9.18 -12.10 11.46
CA LEU A 450 -9.30 -10.69 11.17
C LEU A 450 -10.53 -10.15 11.87
N ASN A 451 -10.38 -9.11 12.68
CA ASN A 451 -11.46 -8.45 13.39
C ASN A 451 -11.48 -6.96 13.08
N THR A 452 -12.67 -6.39 12.97
CA THR A 452 -12.87 -4.96 12.77
C THR A 452 -13.65 -4.34 13.93
N THR A 453 -13.47 -3.05 14.17
CA THR A 453 -14.25 -2.31 15.16
C THR A 453 -15.74 -2.23 14.82
N ALA A 454 -16.12 -2.45 13.57
CA ALA A 454 -17.51 -2.53 13.11
C ALA A 454 -18.20 -3.87 13.44
N GLY A 455 -17.55 -4.75 14.19
CA GLY A 455 -18.12 -6.06 14.61
C GLY A 455 -18.00 -7.17 13.57
N LEU A 456 -17.27 -6.97 12.49
CA LEU A 456 -16.94 -8.02 11.53
C LEU A 456 -15.77 -8.85 12.08
N ALA A 457 -15.94 -10.16 12.18
CA ALA A 457 -14.89 -11.11 12.51
C ALA A 457 -14.82 -12.21 11.45
N ALA A 458 -13.66 -12.35 10.81
CA ALA A 458 -13.40 -13.38 9.81
C ALA A 458 -12.28 -14.30 10.31
N ASN A 459 -12.48 -15.63 10.22
CA ASN A 459 -11.48 -16.60 10.60
C ASN A 459 -11.12 -17.48 9.40
N ASP A 460 -9.89 -17.98 9.41
CA ASP A 460 -9.34 -18.87 8.41
C ASP A 460 -9.49 -18.32 6.98
N LEU A 461 -8.96 -17.09 6.77
CA LEU A 461 -8.92 -16.47 5.46
C LEU A 461 -7.77 -17.08 4.65
N HIS A 462 -8.09 -17.50 3.45
CA HIS A 462 -7.15 -17.99 2.45
C HIS A 462 -7.30 -17.16 1.18
N ILE A 463 -6.20 -16.54 0.75
CA ILE A 463 -6.17 -15.63 -0.42
C ILE A 463 -5.15 -16.18 -1.41
N GLU A 464 -5.60 -16.54 -2.58
CA GLU A 464 -4.73 -16.89 -3.70
C GLU A 464 -4.52 -15.68 -4.60
N LEU A 465 -3.26 -15.41 -4.94
CA LEU A 465 -2.84 -14.19 -5.67
C LEU A 465 -2.28 -14.48 -7.06
N ALA A 466 -2.53 -15.65 -7.62
CA ALA A 466 -1.98 -16.02 -8.91
C ALA A 466 -2.29 -14.98 -10.01
N GLY A 467 -1.25 -14.57 -10.75
CA GLY A 467 -1.38 -13.63 -11.86
C GLY A 467 -1.51 -12.16 -11.46
N ALA A 468 -1.28 -11.80 -10.19
CA ALA A 468 -1.19 -10.41 -9.79
C ALA A 468 0.05 -9.76 -10.42
N GLN A 469 -0.10 -8.52 -10.89
CA GLN A 469 0.94 -7.71 -11.51
C GLN A 469 1.05 -6.38 -10.80
N VAL A 470 2.25 -6.03 -10.38
CA VAL A 470 2.59 -4.75 -9.78
C VAL A 470 3.58 -4.05 -10.69
N GLU A 471 3.29 -2.83 -11.06
CA GLU A 471 4.21 -1.97 -11.80
C GLU A 471 4.42 -0.68 -11.02
N ALA A 472 5.67 -0.25 -10.92
CA ALA A 472 6.03 1.01 -10.27
C ALA A 472 6.99 1.80 -11.15
N ARG A 473 6.84 3.12 -11.18
CA ARG A 473 7.81 4.06 -11.73
C ARG A 473 8.64 4.64 -10.60
N LEU A 474 9.96 4.65 -10.82
CA LEU A 474 10.94 5.16 -9.87
C LEU A 474 11.54 6.45 -10.43
N CYS A 475 11.47 7.55 -9.68
CA CYS A 475 12.08 8.83 -10.02
C CYS A 475 12.95 9.28 -8.86
N ASP A 476 14.26 9.45 -9.07
CA ASP A 476 15.23 9.99 -8.10
C ASP A 476 15.10 9.42 -6.68
N SER A 477 14.96 8.08 -6.58
CA SER A 477 14.77 7.31 -5.34
C SER A 477 13.36 7.33 -4.73
N ASP A 478 12.42 8.07 -5.29
CA ASP A 478 11.02 8.05 -4.88
C ASP A 478 10.15 7.18 -5.80
N ILE A 479 9.11 6.59 -5.23
CA ILE A 479 8.11 5.83 -5.96
C ILE A 479 7.00 6.80 -6.41
N ASP A 480 7.00 7.15 -7.69
CA ASP A 480 6.07 8.14 -8.24
C ASP A 480 4.70 7.54 -8.60
N ASN A 481 4.67 6.34 -9.08
CA ASN A 481 3.44 5.72 -9.57
C ASN A 481 3.44 4.21 -9.31
N VAL A 482 2.43 3.70 -8.61
CA VAL A 482 2.24 2.26 -8.38
C VAL A 482 0.90 1.84 -8.94
N THR A 483 0.92 0.81 -9.78
CA THR A 483 -0.28 0.14 -10.28
C THR A 483 -0.27 -1.32 -9.86
N LEU A 484 -1.42 -1.84 -9.43
CA LEU A 484 -1.63 -3.25 -9.13
C LEU A 484 -2.84 -3.75 -9.91
N ASN A 485 -2.68 -4.84 -10.61
CA ASN A 485 -3.76 -5.58 -11.23
C ASN A 485 -3.70 -7.04 -10.77
N ALA A 486 -4.78 -7.54 -10.20
CA ALA A 486 -4.84 -8.90 -9.67
C ALA A 486 -6.22 -9.52 -9.89
N LYS A 487 -6.28 -10.84 -9.89
CA LYS A 487 -7.52 -11.63 -9.86
C LYS A 487 -7.47 -12.60 -8.69
N PRO A 488 -7.52 -12.08 -7.45
CA PRO A 488 -7.45 -12.92 -6.28
C PRO A 488 -8.72 -13.76 -6.09
N THR A 489 -8.56 -14.92 -5.47
CA THR A 489 -9.65 -15.69 -4.87
C THR A 489 -9.48 -15.65 -3.36
N VAL A 490 -10.56 -15.34 -2.65
CA VAL A 490 -10.59 -15.22 -1.20
C VAL A 490 -11.60 -16.21 -0.65
N THR A 491 -11.15 -17.10 0.21
CA THR A 491 -11.99 -18.01 0.96
C THR A 491 -11.93 -17.66 2.44
N ILE A 492 -13.08 -17.54 3.08
CA ILE A 492 -13.21 -17.23 4.50
C ILE A 492 -13.91 -18.44 5.16
N GLY A 493 -13.22 -19.13 6.05
CA GLY A 493 -13.78 -20.32 6.71
C GLY A 493 -14.98 -19.98 7.59
N SER A 494 -14.96 -18.86 8.31
CA SER A 494 -16.13 -18.37 9.03
C SER A 494 -16.15 -16.84 9.10
N LEU A 495 -17.27 -16.25 8.71
CA LEU A 495 -17.56 -14.83 8.83
C LEU A 495 -18.64 -14.62 9.89
N LYS A 496 -18.37 -13.76 10.86
CA LYS A 496 -19.29 -13.36 11.93
C LYS A 496 -19.60 -11.88 11.84
N HIS A 497 -20.86 -11.55 11.87
CA HIS A 497 -21.37 -10.20 11.98
C HIS A 497 -22.73 -10.24 12.68
N PRO A 498 -23.14 -9.22 13.46
CA PRO A 498 -24.44 -9.23 14.16
C PRO A 498 -25.64 -9.50 13.24
N ALA A 499 -25.63 -8.96 12.02
CA ALA A 499 -26.70 -9.13 11.04
C ALA A 499 -26.65 -10.44 10.23
N LEU A 500 -25.60 -11.27 10.40
CA LEU A 500 -25.38 -12.47 9.59
C LEU A 500 -25.22 -13.71 10.46
N ARG A 501 -25.73 -14.82 9.99
CA ARG A 501 -25.42 -16.13 10.56
C ARG A 501 -24.00 -16.52 10.22
N THR A 502 -23.27 -17.08 11.18
CA THR A 502 -21.88 -17.48 10.98
C THR A 502 -21.78 -18.59 9.95
N GLN A 503 -21.03 -18.36 8.88
CA GLN A 503 -20.79 -19.32 7.79
C GLN A 503 -19.57 -18.95 6.97
N GLY A 504 -19.16 -19.86 6.09
CA GLY A 504 -18.08 -19.62 5.14
C GLY A 504 -18.53 -18.74 3.98
N TRP A 505 -17.55 -17.99 3.45
CA TRP A 505 -17.75 -17.11 2.30
C TRP A 505 -16.59 -17.24 1.32
N HIS A 506 -16.85 -17.07 0.06
CA HIS A 506 -15.84 -17.00 -0.98
C HIS A 506 -16.09 -15.85 -1.92
N TRP A 507 -15.03 -15.19 -2.31
CA TRP A 507 -15.03 -14.10 -3.27
C TRP A 507 -13.98 -14.36 -4.33
N GLY A 508 -14.26 -14.08 -5.59
CA GLY A 508 -13.30 -14.15 -6.67
C GLY A 508 -13.59 -13.05 -7.68
N GLY A 509 -12.57 -12.26 -8.01
CA GLY A 509 -12.83 -11.11 -8.87
C GLY A 509 -11.56 -10.40 -9.30
N THR A 510 -11.70 -9.16 -9.71
CA THR A 510 -10.61 -8.28 -10.09
C THR A 510 -10.35 -7.27 -9.00
N LEU A 511 -9.07 -7.07 -8.68
CA LEU A 511 -8.55 -6.01 -7.83
C LEU A 511 -7.64 -5.15 -8.69
N ALA A 512 -7.93 -3.87 -8.80
CA ALA A 512 -7.05 -2.90 -9.44
C ALA A 512 -6.80 -1.73 -8.50
N LEU A 513 -5.54 -1.30 -8.48
CA LEU A 513 -5.08 -0.13 -7.76
C LEU A 513 -4.28 0.72 -8.75
N ASP A 514 -4.58 1.98 -8.79
CA ASP A 514 -3.83 3.01 -9.48
C ASP A 514 -3.65 4.23 -8.55
N PRO A 515 -2.84 5.25 -8.90
CA PRO A 515 -2.61 6.40 -8.01
C PRO A 515 -3.87 7.18 -7.64
N ALA A 516 -4.92 7.08 -8.45
CA ALA A 516 -6.17 7.81 -8.24
C ALA A 516 -7.24 6.95 -7.53
N SER A 517 -7.23 5.61 -7.73
CA SER A 517 -8.33 4.77 -7.29
C SER A 517 -7.94 3.35 -6.89
N VAL A 518 -8.76 2.77 -6.01
CA VAL A 518 -8.80 1.33 -5.72
C VAL A 518 -10.14 0.79 -6.14
N SER A 519 -10.15 -0.26 -6.94
CA SER A 519 -11.38 -0.94 -7.36
C SER A 519 -11.33 -2.43 -7.10
N LEU A 520 -12.48 -2.99 -6.72
CA LEU A 520 -12.68 -4.39 -6.43
C LEU A 520 -14.03 -4.80 -7.03
N ASP A 521 -14.04 -5.78 -7.93
CA ASP A 521 -15.24 -6.20 -8.68
C ASP A 521 -15.28 -7.72 -8.77
N GLY A 522 -16.39 -8.33 -8.42
CA GLY A 522 -16.62 -9.77 -8.56
C GLY A 522 -17.69 -10.34 -7.65
N PRO A 523 -18.04 -11.61 -7.86
CA PRO A 523 -19.02 -12.32 -7.06
C PRO A 523 -18.50 -12.64 -5.65
N LEU A 524 -19.37 -12.42 -4.67
CA LEU A 524 -19.24 -12.84 -3.28
C LEU A 524 -20.34 -13.87 -2.99
N ALA A 525 -19.98 -15.09 -2.63
CA ALA A 525 -20.93 -16.13 -2.34
C ALA A 525 -20.67 -16.79 -0.99
N ASN A 526 -21.68 -17.44 -0.42
CA ASN A 526 -21.57 -18.14 0.85
C ASN A 526 -21.97 -19.61 0.74
N ASP A 527 -21.73 -20.37 1.82
CA ASP A 527 -22.05 -21.79 1.89
C ASP A 527 -23.55 -22.10 1.82
N ALA A 528 -24.39 -21.10 2.12
CA ALA A 528 -25.86 -21.23 2.03
C ALA A 528 -26.39 -21.02 0.59
N GLY A 529 -25.51 -20.76 -0.38
CA GLY A 529 -25.88 -20.57 -1.77
C GLY A 529 -26.33 -19.15 -2.13
N LEU A 530 -26.16 -18.16 -1.24
CA LEU A 530 -26.33 -16.76 -1.57
C LEU A 530 -25.13 -16.29 -2.39
N SER A 531 -25.40 -15.67 -3.55
CA SER A 531 -24.39 -15.06 -4.41
C SER A 531 -24.76 -13.60 -4.68
N LEU A 532 -23.78 -12.71 -4.50
CA LEU A 532 -23.89 -11.26 -4.67
C LEU A 532 -22.82 -10.80 -5.66
N GLU A 533 -23.18 -9.96 -6.60
CA GLU A 533 -22.19 -9.22 -7.40
C GLU A 533 -21.81 -7.95 -6.63
N MET A 534 -20.54 -7.80 -6.34
CA MET A 534 -20.02 -6.69 -5.55
C MET A 534 -19.04 -5.86 -6.39
N ARG A 535 -19.21 -4.55 -6.37
CA ARG A 535 -18.30 -3.59 -6.97
C ARG A 535 -17.98 -2.48 -5.96
N LEU A 536 -16.75 -2.44 -5.50
CA LEU A 536 -16.24 -1.39 -4.63
C LEU A 536 -15.29 -0.50 -5.42
N ARG A 537 -15.45 0.80 -5.31
CA ARG A 537 -14.53 1.79 -5.85
C ARG A 537 -14.23 2.84 -4.78
N ARG A 538 -12.95 3.06 -4.53
CA ARG A 538 -12.48 4.13 -3.65
C ARG A 538 -11.64 5.10 -4.47
N ASP A 539 -12.07 6.34 -4.53
CA ASP A 539 -11.29 7.47 -5.03
C ASP A 539 -10.36 7.94 -3.92
N LEU A 540 -9.05 7.88 -4.17
CA LEU A 540 -8.01 8.21 -3.18
C LEU A 540 -7.87 9.74 -3.01
N ALA A 541 -8.06 10.51 -4.08
CA ALA A 541 -7.96 11.97 -4.04
C ALA A 541 -9.17 12.59 -3.34
N ALA A 542 -10.37 12.15 -3.70
CA ALA A 542 -11.61 12.61 -3.09
C ALA A 542 -11.91 11.92 -1.75
N ASN A 543 -11.17 10.88 -1.37
CA ASN A 543 -11.40 10.02 -0.22
C ASN A 543 -12.86 9.49 -0.13
N LEU A 544 -13.45 9.22 -1.30
CA LEU A 544 -14.83 8.79 -1.49
C LEU A 544 -14.87 7.28 -1.76
N THR A 545 -15.66 6.55 -0.98
CA THR A 545 -15.89 5.13 -1.23
C THR A 545 -17.31 4.89 -1.73
N ARG A 546 -17.44 4.16 -2.84
CA ARG A 546 -18.70 3.69 -3.39
C ARG A 546 -18.71 2.16 -3.43
N LEU A 547 -19.77 1.57 -2.89
CA LEU A 547 -20.00 0.13 -2.93
C LEU A 547 -21.35 -0.12 -3.60
N ASP A 548 -21.32 -0.83 -4.72
CA ASP A 548 -22.50 -1.31 -5.42
C ASP A 548 -22.60 -2.82 -5.20
N VAL A 549 -23.75 -3.29 -4.72
CA VAL A 549 -24.05 -4.70 -4.48
C VAL A 549 -25.30 -5.07 -5.26
N THR A 550 -25.24 -6.12 -6.02
CA THR A 550 -26.39 -6.66 -6.75
C THR A 550 -26.63 -8.11 -6.30
N LEU A 551 -27.83 -8.37 -5.86
CA LEU A 551 -28.35 -9.72 -5.67
C LEU A 551 -29.02 -10.11 -7.00
N PRO A 552 -28.47 -11.02 -7.79
CA PRO A 552 -29.12 -11.55 -8.99
C PRO A 552 -30.37 -12.34 -8.62
N ASP A 553 -31.09 -12.86 -9.61
CA ASP A 553 -32.29 -13.65 -9.37
C ASP A 553 -32.06 -14.82 -8.40
N VAL A 554 -32.65 -14.74 -7.21
CA VAL A 554 -32.71 -15.84 -6.24
C VAL A 554 -34.03 -16.56 -6.43
N PHE A 555 -33.97 -17.82 -6.88
CA PHE A 555 -35.12 -18.70 -7.05
C PHE A 555 -35.40 -19.43 -5.75
N LEU A 556 -36.52 -19.10 -5.09
CA LEU A 556 -36.90 -19.59 -3.76
C LEU A 556 -37.31 -21.07 -3.74
N ARG A 557 -37.64 -21.66 -4.92
CA ARG A 557 -38.05 -23.07 -5.05
C ARG A 557 -36.92 -24.03 -4.63
N ALA A 558 -35.65 -23.65 -4.81
CA ALA A 558 -34.50 -24.47 -4.47
C ALA A 558 -34.04 -24.31 -3.01
N GLY A 559 -34.67 -23.44 -2.25
CA GLY A 559 -34.34 -23.05 -0.89
C GLY A 559 -34.25 -21.53 -0.73
N ASN A 560 -34.25 -21.07 0.51
CA ASN A 560 -34.18 -19.64 0.81
C ASN A 560 -32.81 -19.28 1.40
N PRO A 561 -31.81 -18.92 0.56
CA PRO A 561 -30.45 -18.58 1.05
C PRO A 561 -30.43 -17.30 1.88
N LEU A 562 -31.42 -16.42 1.77
CA LEU A 562 -31.55 -15.23 2.60
C LEU A 562 -31.88 -15.58 4.04
N ALA A 563 -32.83 -16.48 4.26
CA ALA A 563 -33.21 -16.95 5.60
C ALA A 563 -32.08 -17.67 6.33
N THR A 564 -31.22 -18.39 5.58
CA THR A 564 -30.05 -19.06 6.14
C THR A 564 -28.84 -18.16 6.31
N THR A 565 -28.85 -16.96 5.72
CA THR A 565 -27.74 -15.98 5.80
C THR A 565 -28.02 -14.87 6.81
N LEU A 566 -29.24 -14.32 6.85
CA LEU A 566 -29.59 -13.21 7.72
C LEU A 566 -29.90 -13.70 9.14
N ALA A 567 -29.33 -13.04 10.16
CA ALA A 567 -29.58 -13.36 11.55
C ALA A 567 -31.01 -13.01 11.97
N ASP A 568 -31.48 -11.85 11.57
CA ASP A 568 -32.79 -11.29 11.90
C ASP A 568 -33.87 -11.63 10.89
N TRP A 569 -33.76 -12.75 10.19
CA TRP A 569 -34.82 -13.20 9.32
C TRP A 569 -36.09 -13.45 10.13
N PRO A 570 -37.26 -12.92 9.69
CA PRO A 570 -38.52 -13.14 10.41
C PRO A 570 -38.82 -14.61 10.63
N GLN A 571 -38.94 -15.06 11.88
CA GLN A 571 -39.03 -16.48 12.25
C GLN A 571 -40.30 -17.14 11.69
N LEU A 572 -41.35 -16.35 11.49
CA LEU A 572 -42.65 -16.81 11.00
C LEU A 572 -42.78 -16.72 9.47
N LEU A 573 -41.73 -16.22 8.76
CA LEU A 573 -41.76 -16.03 7.30
C LEU A 573 -40.99 -17.14 6.61
N GLU A 574 -41.69 -17.99 5.89
CA GLU A 574 -41.15 -18.99 5.01
C GLU A 574 -41.45 -18.63 3.57
N LEU A 575 -40.46 -18.46 2.71
CA LEU A 575 -40.59 -18.23 1.30
C LEU A 575 -40.17 -19.48 0.53
N ASN A 576 -40.99 -19.99 -0.33
CA ASN A 576 -40.78 -21.29 -0.98
C ASN A 576 -40.99 -21.27 -2.51
N THR A 577 -41.52 -20.21 -3.08
CA THR A 577 -41.71 -20.03 -4.53
C THR A 577 -41.42 -18.61 -4.96
N GLY A 578 -41.21 -18.41 -6.28
CA GLY A 578 -40.94 -17.12 -6.87
C GLY A 578 -39.46 -16.77 -6.92
N ARG A 579 -39.16 -15.50 -7.20
CA ARG A 579 -37.79 -14.98 -7.30
C ARG A 579 -37.67 -13.60 -6.67
N LEU A 580 -36.47 -13.32 -6.17
CA LEU A 580 -36.07 -12.03 -5.58
C LEU A 580 -34.85 -11.51 -6.31
N GLN A 581 -34.87 -10.23 -6.58
CA GLN A 581 -33.72 -9.44 -7.05
C GLN A 581 -33.53 -8.24 -6.13
N ALA A 582 -32.30 -7.87 -5.83
CA ALA A 582 -32.01 -6.63 -5.10
C ALA A 582 -30.78 -5.92 -5.63
N LYS A 583 -30.74 -4.62 -5.51
CA LYS A 583 -29.57 -3.78 -5.75
C LYS A 583 -29.42 -2.85 -4.57
N ALA A 584 -28.18 -2.62 -4.15
CA ALA A 584 -27.86 -1.66 -3.12
C ALA A 584 -26.62 -0.87 -3.52
N GLN A 585 -26.62 0.40 -3.24
CA GLN A 585 -25.51 1.31 -3.41
C GLN A 585 -25.24 1.99 -2.08
N LEU A 586 -23.98 2.03 -1.69
CA LEU A 586 -23.49 2.68 -0.48
C LEU A 586 -22.43 3.69 -0.86
N ILE A 587 -22.57 4.92 -0.41
CA ILE A 587 -21.63 6.01 -0.61
C ILE A 587 -21.15 6.49 0.75
N ILE A 588 -19.82 6.39 0.98
CA ILE A 588 -19.16 6.85 2.19
C ILE A 588 -18.33 8.07 1.81
N PRO A 589 -18.80 9.28 2.09
CA PRO A 589 -18.04 10.50 1.82
C PRO A 589 -16.90 10.70 2.83
N PRO A 590 -15.91 11.55 2.55
CA PRO A 590 -14.80 11.85 3.47
C PRO A 590 -15.25 12.55 4.75
N ALA A 591 -16.36 13.28 4.67
CA ALA A 591 -16.99 13.94 5.78
C ALA A 591 -18.51 13.96 5.56
N GLY A 592 -19.28 13.77 6.63
CA GLY A 592 -20.73 13.75 6.57
C GLY A 592 -21.33 12.36 6.76
N PRO A 593 -22.67 12.28 6.75
CA PRO A 593 -23.38 11.03 6.95
C PRO A 593 -23.27 10.11 5.74
N LEU A 594 -23.39 8.81 6.00
CA LEU A 594 -23.51 7.76 5.02
C LEU A 594 -24.74 7.97 4.14
N GLU A 595 -24.59 7.74 2.84
CA GLU A 595 -25.71 7.69 1.89
C GLU A 595 -25.90 6.27 1.40
N ALA A 596 -27.13 5.79 1.37
CA ALA A 596 -27.44 4.47 0.86
C ALA A 596 -28.72 4.51 0.00
N ALA A 597 -28.73 3.70 -1.04
CA ALA A 597 -29.91 3.45 -1.86
C ALA A 597 -30.03 1.94 -2.10
N ALA A 598 -31.23 1.41 -1.96
CA ALA A 598 -31.51 0.00 -2.21
C ALA A 598 -32.80 -0.16 -2.99
N SER A 599 -32.89 -1.20 -3.80
CA SER A 599 -34.12 -1.60 -4.48
C SER A 599 -34.28 -3.11 -4.41
N LEU A 600 -35.55 -3.55 -4.20
CA LEU A 600 -35.95 -4.94 -4.14
C LEU A 600 -37.10 -5.18 -5.12
N ILE A 601 -36.96 -6.19 -5.94
CA ILE A 601 -37.98 -6.66 -6.83
C ILE A 601 -38.30 -8.10 -6.48
N ALA A 602 -39.55 -8.36 -6.13
CA ALA A 602 -40.10 -9.69 -5.93
C ALA A 602 -41.06 -10.03 -7.06
N LYS A 603 -40.98 -11.25 -7.57
CA LYS A 603 -41.91 -11.71 -8.64
C LYS A 603 -42.41 -13.12 -8.36
N GLY A 604 -43.74 -13.27 -8.28
CA GLY A 604 -44.43 -14.53 -8.09
C GLY A 604 -44.04 -15.23 -6.78
N VAL A 605 -43.66 -14.45 -5.77
CA VAL A 605 -43.22 -14.99 -4.47
C VAL A 605 -44.41 -15.55 -3.73
N GLY A 606 -44.22 -16.73 -3.17
CA GLY A 606 -45.19 -17.39 -2.32
C GLY A 606 -44.53 -18.04 -1.12
N GLY A 607 -45.33 -18.23 -0.09
CA GLY A 607 -44.80 -18.73 1.17
C GLY A 607 -45.88 -18.73 2.27
N ILE A 608 -45.39 -18.79 3.49
CA ILE A 608 -46.22 -18.80 4.71
C ILE A 608 -45.72 -17.70 5.62
N TYR A 609 -46.62 -16.89 6.13
CA TYR A 609 -46.33 -15.91 7.19
C TYR A 609 -47.32 -16.15 8.36
N ASP A 610 -46.80 -16.43 9.54
CA ASP A 610 -47.60 -16.70 10.73
C ASP A 610 -48.85 -17.59 10.48
N ARG A 611 -48.63 -18.77 9.83
CA ARG A 611 -49.62 -19.75 9.42
C ARG A 611 -50.50 -19.32 8.20
N ALA A 612 -50.51 -18.07 7.79
CA ALA A 612 -51.18 -17.62 6.60
C ALA A 612 -50.35 -17.94 5.36
N GLU A 613 -50.90 -18.71 4.45
CA GLU A 613 -50.29 -18.96 3.14
C GLU A 613 -50.56 -17.77 2.22
N PHE A 614 -49.58 -17.39 1.40
CA PHE A 614 -49.74 -16.40 0.34
C PHE A 614 -49.06 -16.86 -0.96
N SER A 615 -49.57 -16.38 -2.07
CA SER A 615 -49.05 -16.75 -3.39
C SER A 615 -49.11 -15.56 -4.36
N GLY A 616 -48.15 -15.55 -5.30
CA GLY A 616 -48.12 -14.55 -6.37
C GLY A 616 -47.90 -13.14 -5.86
N LEU A 617 -46.97 -12.99 -4.89
CA LEU A 617 -46.49 -11.70 -4.43
C LEU A 617 -45.56 -11.11 -5.49
N ASP A 618 -45.93 -10.01 -6.10
CA ASP A 618 -45.13 -9.12 -6.90
C ASP A 618 -44.94 -7.82 -6.13
N ALA A 619 -43.68 -7.39 -5.98
CA ALA A 619 -43.36 -6.16 -5.27
C ALA A 619 -42.16 -5.43 -5.89
N ALA A 620 -42.24 -4.11 -5.92
CA ALA A 620 -41.16 -3.20 -6.25
C ALA A 620 -41.01 -2.18 -5.13
N VAL A 621 -39.93 -2.33 -4.39
CA VAL A 621 -39.63 -1.52 -3.19
C VAL A 621 -38.29 -0.86 -3.36
N SER A 622 -38.19 0.44 -3.07
CA SER A 622 -36.94 1.16 -2.97
C SER A 622 -36.76 1.80 -1.60
N ALA A 623 -35.52 1.87 -1.15
CA ALA A 623 -35.16 2.50 0.11
C ALA A 623 -33.99 3.46 -0.13
N THR A 624 -34.03 4.64 0.44
CA THR A 624 -32.92 5.59 0.43
C THR A 624 -32.64 6.08 1.85
N VAL A 625 -31.37 6.23 2.15
CA VAL A 625 -30.89 6.81 3.40
C VAL A 625 -30.06 8.02 3.06
N GLN A 626 -30.51 9.17 3.50
CA GLN A 626 -29.80 10.44 3.34
C GLN A 626 -29.98 11.30 4.60
N ARG A 627 -28.90 11.87 5.12
CA ARG A 627 -28.93 12.75 6.31
C ARG A 627 -29.66 12.12 7.50
N ASP A 628 -29.37 10.86 7.81
CA ASP A 628 -30.01 10.06 8.86
C ASP A 628 -31.54 9.87 8.72
N GLN A 629 -32.10 10.08 7.54
CA GLN A 629 -33.47 9.80 7.19
C GLN A 629 -33.56 8.59 6.27
N LEU A 630 -34.36 7.60 6.67
CA LEU A 630 -34.79 6.51 5.82
C LEU A 630 -36.06 6.93 5.07
N GLN A 631 -36.04 6.78 3.75
CA GLN A 631 -37.22 6.84 2.92
C GLN A 631 -37.42 5.48 2.27
N LEU A 632 -38.59 4.90 2.44
CA LEU A 632 -39.00 3.65 1.80
C LEU A 632 -40.15 3.94 0.87
N ASP A 633 -40.01 3.53 -0.37
CA ASP A 633 -41.03 3.67 -1.39
C ASP A 633 -41.49 2.29 -1.89
N VAL A 634 -42.77 2.02 -1.80
CA VAL A 634 -43.41 0.82 -2.32
C VAL A 634 -44.20 1.23 -3.56
N ALA A 635 -43.53 1.22 -4.70
CA ALA A 635 -44.13 1.60 -5.98
C ALA A 635 -45.25 0.63 -6.39
N GLU A 636 -45.13 -0.63 -6.05
CA GLU A 636 -46.12 -1.66 -6.27
C GLU A 636 -45.93 -2.80 -5.28
N LEU A 637 -46.99 -3.21 -4.61
CA LEU A 637 -47.11 -4.47 -3.91
C LEU A 637 -48.43 -5.12 -4.30
N TYR A 638 -48.35 -6.27 -4.96
CA TYR A 638 -49.49 -7.06 -5.39
C TYR A 638 -49.38 -8.47 -4.85
N VAL A 639 -50.42 -8.97 -4.19
CA VAL A 639 -50.49 -10.37 -3.76
C VAL A 639 -51.72 -10.97 -4.42
N ARG A 640 -51.51 -12.00 -5.23
CA ARG A 640 -52.61 -12.65 -5.94
C ARG A 640 -53.63 -13.26 -4.99
N GLU A 641 -53.13 -13.92 -3.94
CA GLU A 641 -53.95 -14.60 -2.96
C GLU A 641 -53.23 -14.76 -1.65
N ALA A 642 -53.90 -14.53 -0.56
CA ALA A 642 -53.49 -14.81 0.80
C ALA A 642 -54.62 -15.57 1.53
N ASN A 643 -54.23 -16.58 2.33
CA ASN A 643 -55.19 -17.35 3.10
C ASN A 643 -54.89 -17.31 4.60
N PRO A 644 -55.42 -16.32 5.34
CA PRO A 644 -55.37 -16.29 6.79
C PRO A 644 -56.43 -17.21 7.46
N GLY A 645 -57.15 -18.05 6.71
CA GLY A 645 -58.24 -18.90 7.13
C GLY A 645 -59.40 -18.87 6.14
N PHE A 646 -59.38 -17.93 5.20
CA PHE A 646 -60.22 -17.81 4.03
C PHE A 646 -59.47 -17.06 2.92
N SER A 647 -59.85 -17.27 1.68
CA SER A 647 -59.18 -16.65 0.53
C SER A 647 -59.39 -15.14 0.50
N VAL A 648 -58.33 -14.39 0.49
CA VAL A 648 -58.27 -12.92 0.35
C VAL A 648 -57.35 -12.61 -0.82
N GLY A 649 -57.81 -11.86 -1.80
CA GLY A 649 -56.99 -11.44 -2.92
C GLY A 649 -57.77 -11.18 -4.19
N PRO A 650 -57.16 -10.42 -5.10
CA PRO A 650 -55.86 -9.79 -5.01
C PRO A 650 -55.81 -8.64 -4.01
N LEU A 651 -54.63 -8.52 -3.36
CA LEU A 651 -54.24 -7.40 -2.52
C LEU A 651 -53.36 -6.44 -3.33
N ARG A 652 -53.54 -5.14 -3.16
CA ARG A 652 -52.70 -4.11 -3.79
C ARG A 652 -52.37 -3.03 -2.77
N TYR A 653 -51.10 -2.66 -2.71
CA TYR A 653 -50.60 -1.59 -1.88
C TYR A 653 -49.60 -0.73 -2.64
N GLU A 654 -49.71 0.58 -2.54
CA GLU A 654 -48.78 1.60 -3.05
C GLU A 654 -48.65 2.67 -1.96
N GLY A 655 -47.39 3.09 -1.67
CA GLY A 655 -47.18 4.08 -0.63
C GLY A 655 -45.70 4.28 -0.26
N HIS A 656 -45.48 5.23 0.60
CA HIS A 656 -44.10 5.58 1.05
C HIS A 656 -44.06 5.78 2.58
N TYR A 657 -42.90 5.51 3.12
CA TYR A 657 -42.59 5.63 4.55
C TYR A 657 -41.32 6.43 4.75
N ALA A 658 -41.32 7.38 5.65
CA ALA A 658 -40.13 8.15 6.02
C ALA A 658 -39.95 8.18 7.53
N ALA A 659 -38.74 7.87 8.01
CA ALA A 659 -38.40 7.86 9.44
C ALA A 659 -36.94 8.21 9.68
N PRO A 660 -36.59 8.76 10.86
CA PRO A 660 -35.21 8.88 11.31
C PRO A 660 -34.61 7.48 11.52
N LEU A 661 -33.35 7.26 11.08
CA LEU A 661 -32.63 5.98 11.26
C LEU A 661 -32.52 5.56 12.74
N GLY A 662 -32.36 6.52 13.64
CA GLY A 662 -32.25 6.26 15.07
C GLY A 662 -33.56 5.80 15.72
N ASN A 663 -34.71 5.98 15.07
CA ASN A 663 -36.02 5.55 15.55
C ASN A 663 -36.98 5.24 14.40
N LEU A 664 -36.85 4.06 13.83
CA LEU A 664 -37.68 3.60 12.71
C LEU A 664 -39.17 3.40 13.09
N GLY A 665 -39.51 3.38 14.37
CA GLY A 665 -40.91 3.28 14.82
C GLY A 665 -41.67 4.60 14.71
N ASN A 666 -40.98 5.72 14.68
CA ASN A 666 -41.55 7.06 14.70
C ASN A 666 -41.48 7.73 13.33
N GLY A 667 -42.09 7.13 12.34
CA GLY A 667 -42.07 7.62 10.97
C GLY A 667 -43.43 8.09 10.47
N ARG A 668 -43.42 8.68 9.29
CA ARG A 668 -44.61 9.09 8.55
C ARG A 668 -44.88 8.08 7.44
N LEU A 669 -46.02 7.39 7.49
CA LEU A 669 -46.52 6.47 6.49
C LEU A 669 -47.56 7.16 5.64
N VAL A 670 -47.40 7.13 4.32
CA VAL A 670 -48.39 7.64 3.39
C VAL A 670 -48.72 6.49 2.43
N TRP A 671 -49.95 6.14 2.31
CA TRP A 671 -50.40 5.21 1.25
C TRP A 671 -51.32 5.91 0.25
N GLU A 672 -51.10 5.59 -0.98
CA GLU A 672 -51.88 6.09 -2.12
C GLU A 672 -52.96 5.09 -2.49
N LYS A 673 -52.63 3.83 -2.25
CA LYS A 673 -53.56 2.72 -2.53
C LYS A 673 -53.36 1.60 -1.54
N ALA A 674 -54.44 1.17 -0.94
CA ALA A 674 -54.49 -0.01 -0.09
C ALA A 674 -55.83 -0.71 -0.29
N GLU A 675 -55.88 -1.79 -1.04
CA GLU A 675 -57.10 -2.50 -1.41
C GLU A 675 -56.92 -4.01 -1.38
N ALA A 676 -57.99 -4.69 -1.05
CA ALA A 676 -58.11 -6.14 -1.05
C ALA A 676 -59.44 -6.58 -1.59
N GLN A 677 -59.50 -7.70 -2.30
CA GLN A 677 -60.70 -8.40 -2.58
C GLN A 677 -60.88 -9.54 -1.56
N LEU A 678 -62.05 -9.64 -1.01
CA LEU A 678 -62.42 -10.69 -0.08
C LEU A 678 -63.92 -11.05 -0.20
N LEU A 679 -64.15 -12.34 -0.17
CA LEU A 679 -65.53 -12.87 -0.19
C LEU A 679 -66.39 -12.23 -1.29
N GLY A 680 -65.84 -12.04 -2.51
CA GLY A 680 -66.50 -11.44 -3.68
C GLY A 680 -66.67 -9.92 -3.65
N GLY A 681 -66.30 -9.27 -2.55
CA GLY A 681 -66.28 -7.81 -2.38
C GLY A 681 -64.92 -7.17 -2.45
N ARG A 682 -64.85 -5.84 -2.37
CA ARG A 682 -63.63 -5.04 -2.32
C ARG A 682 -63.62 -4.23 -1.01
N LEU A 683 -62.52 -4.37 -0.31
CA LEU A 683 -62.13 -3.57 0.85
C LEU A 683 -61.02 -2.60 0.45
N TRP A 684 -61.09 -1.34 0.80
CA TRP A 684 -59.99 -0.37 0.62
C TRP A 684 -59.92 0.61 1.76
N LEU A 685 -58.73 1.13 1.97
CA LEU A 685 -58.48 2.25 2.88
C LEU A 685 -58.38 3.54 2.08
N GLU A 686 -58.97 4.61 2.63
CA GLU A 686 -58.80 5.93 2.00
C GLU A 686 -57.32 6.37 2.11
N PRO A 687 -56.77 7.00 1.02
CA PRO A 687 -55.44 7.53 1.05
C PRO A 687 -55.23 8.53 2.20
N VAL A 688 -54.23 8.27 3.04
CA VAL A 688 -54.00 9.12 4.20
C VAL A 688 -52.49 9.17 4.52
N ALA A 689 -52.07 10.23 5.17
CA ALA A 689 -50.73 10.34 5.78
C ALA A 689 -50.86 10.08 7.29
N ALA A 690 -50.28 8.99 7.72
CA ALA A 690 -50.24 8.52 9.10
C ALA A 690 -48.92 8.88 9.78
N ASP A 691 -48.99 9.60 10.87
CA ASP A 691 -47.80 9.83 11.72
C ASP A 691 -47.74 8.71 12.77
N LEU A 692 -46.75 7.83 12.66
CA LEU A 692 -46.62 6.67 13.57
C LEU A 692 -46.03 7.04 14.91
N SER A 693 -45.58 8.29 15.09
CA SER A 693 -45.11 8.82 16.40
C SER A 693 -46.26 9.23 17.32
N GLY A 694 -47.47 9.43 16.77
CA GLY A 694 -48.63 9.84 17.53
C GLY A 694 -49.51 8.69 18.01
N ASP A 695 -50.21 8.86 19.13
CA ASP A 695 -51.23 7.91 19.61
C ASP A 695 -52.57 8.16 18.88
N GLY A 696 -53.16 7.08 18.40
CA GLY A 696 -54.58 7.12 17.93
C GLY A 696 -54.80 7.59 16.50
N GLN A 697 -54.10 7.01 15.53
CA GLN A 697 -54.32 7.28 14.10
C GLN A 697 -55.64 6.68 13.60
N ARG A 698 -56.48 7.54 13.05
CA ARG A 698 -57.77 7.13 12.44
C ARG A 698 -57.55 6.68 11.00
N LEU A 699 -58.16 5.54 10.61
CA LEU A 699 -58.11 4.91 9.33
C LEU A 699 -59.58 4.64 8.86
N ASP A 700 -59.97 5.27 7.76
CA ASP A 700 -61.32 5.05 7.22
C ASP A 700 -61.24 3.95 6.16
N ALA A 701 -61.92 2.81 6.40
CA ALA A 701 -61.95 1.64 5.57
C ALA A 701 -63.38 1.47 4.98
N HIS A 702 -63.47 1.19 3.72
CA HIS A 702 -64.72 0.98 2.98
C HIS A 702 -64.79 -0.45 2.45
N LEU A 703 -65.89 -1.08 2.65
CA LEU A 703 -66.18 -2.39 2.13
C LEU A 703 -67.38 -2.29 1.14
N ARG A 704 -67.23 -2.80 -0.06
CA ARG A 704 -68.28 -2.81 -1.06
C ARG A 704 -68.42 -4.19 -1.72
N GLY A 705 -69.67 -4.67 -1.77
CA GLY A 705 -69.97 -5.83 -2.58
C GLY A 705 -69.69 -7.18 -1.95
N LEU A 706 -69.44 -7.23 -0.60
CA LEU A 706 -69.20 -8.50 0.10
C LEU A 706 -70.41 -9.43 -0.09
N GLN A 707 -70.14 -10.63 -0.59
CA GLN A 707 -71.19 -11.61 -0.83
C GLN A 707 -71.46 -12.41 0.43
N LEU A 708 -72.73 -12.27 0.97
CA LEU A 708 -73.14 -13.02 2.17
C LEU A 708 -73.04 -14.52 2.02
N PRO A 709 -73.34 -15.15 0.87
CA PRO A 709 -73.17 -16.62 0.71
C PRO A 709 -71.72 -17.04 0.99
N LEU A 710 -70.75 -16.33 0.45
CA LEU A 710 -69.30 -16.63 0.60
C LEU A 710 -68.85 -16.39 2.06
N LEU A 711 -69.34 -15.39 2.74
CA LEU A 711 -69.05 -15.12 4.14
C LEU A 711 -69.61 -16.28 5.01
N LEU A 712 -70.82 -16.76 4.75
CA LEU A 712 -71.44 -17.83 5.54
C LEU A 712 -70.84 -19.21 5.24
N GLU A 713 -70.28 -19.39 4.02
CA GLU A 713 -69.57 -20.61 3.65
C GLU A 713 -68.23 -20.66 4.38
N ALA A 714 -67.56 -19.53 4.54
CA ALA A 714 -66.28 -19.42 5.28
C ALA A 714 -66.50 -19.52 6.80
N TYR A 715 -67.64 -19.17 7.32
CA TYR A 715 -67.99 -19.20 8.76
C TYR A 715 -68.40 -20.62 9.22
N PRO A 716 -67.78 -21.20 10.25
CA PRO A 716 -68.01 -22.62 10.62
C PRO A 716 -69.29 -22.84 11.38
N ALA A 717 -70.40 -22.33 10.90
CA ALA A 717 -71.72 -22.51 11.49
C ALA A 717 -72.54 -23.48 10.66
N GLU A 718 -72.80 -24.70 11.24
CA GLU A 718 -73.51 -25.76 10.60
C GLU A 718 -74.97 -25.34 10.34
N GLY A 719 -75.42 -25.43 9.09
CA GLY A 719 -76.81 -25.15 8.70
C GLY A 719 -77.18 -23.68 8.49
N LEU A 720 -76.16 -22.78 8.53
CA LEU A 720 -76.29 -21.36 8.22
C LEU A 720 -76.00 -21.11 6.76
N SER A 721 -76.96 -20.56 6.01
CA SER A 721 -76.70 -20.12 4.61
C SER A 721 -77.55 -18.84 4.34
N GLY A 722 -77.19 -18.13 3.27
CA GLY A 722 -77.92 -16.92 2.96
C GLY A 722 -77.51 -16.30 1.64
N THR A 723 -78.34 -15.34 1.14
CA THR A 723 -78.06 -14.59 -0.07
C THR A 723 -78.12 -13.09 0.25
N GLY A 724 -77.38 -12.29 -0.52
CA GLY A 724 -77.34 -10.85 -0.37
C GLY A 724 -75.92 -10.28 -0.56
N VAL A 725 -75.88 -8.99 -0.68
CA VAL A 725 -74.62 -8.24 -0.85
C VAL A 725 -74.47 -7.18 0.24
N ILE A 726 -73.35 -7.13 0.94
CA ILE A 726 -73.14 -6.25 2.07
C ILE A 726 -72.10 -5.17 1.71
N ASP A 727 -72.43 -3.94 2.04
CA ASP A 727 -71.50 -2.81 2.04
C ASP A 727 -71.21 -2.38 3.48
N GLY A 728 -70.10 -1.76 3.70
CA GLY A 728 -69.69 -1.31 5.05
C GLY A 728 -68.76 -0.11 5.06
N GLU A 729 -68.75 0.57 6.17
CA GLU A 729 -67.85 1.65 6.50
C GLU A 729 -67.29 1.42 7.92
N LEU A 730 -65.99 1.38 8.02
CA LEU A 730 -65.32 1.03 9.28
C LEU A 730 -64.33 2.15 9.62
N GLN A 731 -64.46 2.70 10.79
CA GLN A 731 -63.52 3.68 11.34
C GLN A 731 -62.59 2.95 12.28
N ALA A 732 -61.44 2.56 11.73
CA ALA A 732 -60.40 1.91 12.52
C ALA A 732 -59.49 2.97 13.20
N GLN A 733 -59.00 2.65 14.35
CA GLN A 733 -57.99 3.44 15.10
C GLN A 733 -56.79 2.55 15.40
N ARG A 734 -55.62 3.03 14.99
CA ARG A 734 -54.38 2.37 15.37
C ARG A 734 -53.89 2.93 16.69
N THR A 735 -53.64 2.08 17.67
CA THR A 735 -53.04 2.39 18.98
C THR A 735 -51.77 1.56 19.16
N PRO A 736 -50.90 1.88 20.12
CA PRO A 736 -49.76 1.02 20.45
C PRO A 736 -50.12 -0.42 20.83
N ALA A 737 -51.34 -0.65 21.32
CA ALA A 737 -51.85 -1.96 21.70
C ALA A 737 -52.42 -2.75 20.49
N GLY A 738 -52.56 -2.14 19.32
CA GLY A 738 -53.17 -2.78 18.11
C GLY A 738 -54.19 -1.92 17.38
N ILE A 739 -54.90 -2.51 16.49
CA ILE A 739 -55.99 -1.86 15.75
C ILE A 739 -57.30 -2.11 16.46
N SER A 740 -58.12 -1.07 16.63
CA SER A 740 -59.50 -1.16 17.11
C SER A 740 -60.47 -0.50 16.14
N ILE A 741 -61.70 -0.91 16.14
CA ILE A 741 -62.81 -0.29 15.39
C ILE A 741 -63.88 0.07 16.44
N GLU A 742 -64.04 1.35 16.72
CA GLU A 742 -65.03 1.82 17.69
C GLU A 742 -66.41 2.04 17.04
N GLN A 743 -66.36 2.46 15.75
CA GLN A 743 -67.54 2.76 14.95
C GLN A 743 -67.40 2.10 13.56
N GLY A 744 -68.19 1.10 13.37
CA GLY A 744 -68.30 0.43 12.07
C GLY A 744 -69.78 0.15 11.76
N SER A 745 -70.09 0.17 10.50
CA SER A 745 -71.41 -0.19 10.03
C SER A 745 -71.37 -1.12 8.83
N LEU A 746 -72.16 -2.13 8.81
CA LEU A 746 -72.42 -3.00 7.69
C LEU A 746 -73.89 -2.94 7.31
N LYS A 747 -74.19 -2.92 6.01
CA LYS A 747 -75.57 -2.88 5.54
C LYS A 747 -75.75 -3.70 4.26
N ALA A 748 -76.76 -4.54 4.21
CA ALA A 748 -77.10 -5.23 3.01
C ALA A 748 -77.71 -4.23 1.99
N ARG A 749 -77.43 -4.43 0.70
CA ARG A 749 -78.07 -3.70 -0.41
C ARG A 749 -79.55 -4.08 -0.61
N GLU A 750 -80.30 -3.12 -1.02
CA GLU A 750 -81.68 -3.38 -1.50
C GLU A 750 -81.65 -4.25 -2.77
N PRO A 751 -82.53 -5.16 -2.92
CA PRO A 751 -83.76 -5.39 -2.15
C PRO A 751 -83.61 -6.33 -0.92
N GLY A 752 -82.41 -6.60 -0.39
CA GLY A 752 -82.20 -7.54 0.70
C GLY A 752 -81.77 -8.93 0.22
N GLY A 753 -82.21 -9.96 0.93
CA GLY A 753 -81.86 -11.33 0.61
C GLY A 753 -82.59 -12.34 1.46
N VAL A 754 -82.07 -13.55 1.48
CA VAL A 754 -82.58 -14.64 2.32
C VAL A 754 -81.49 -15.11 3.30
N LEU A 755 -81.84 -15.34 4.56
CA LEU A 755 -81.01 -15.97 5.58
C LEU A 755 -81.67 -17.23 6.03
N GLN A 756 -81.02 -18.36 5.97
CA GLN A 756 -81.52 -19.65 6.39
C GLN A 756 -80.58 -20.24 7.49
N PHE A 757 -81.15 -20.58 8.61
CA PHE A 757 -80.43 -21.23 9.70
C PHE A 757 -81.12 -22.52 10.10
N ARG A 758 -80.76 -23.64 9.52
CA ARG A 758 -81.29 -24.96 9.74
C ARG A 758 -80.33 -25.81 10.53
N SER A 759 -80.15 -25.53 11.83
CA SER A 759 -79.27 -26.27 12.71
C SER A 759 -80.09 -27.17 13.66
N PRO A 760 -79.70 -28.44 13.85
CA PRO A 760 -80.29 -29.32 14.85
C PRO A 760 -80.24 -28.75 16.26
N LYS A 761 -79.25 -27.95 16.58
CA LYS A 761 -79.11 -27.29 17.90
C LYS A 761 -80.18 -26.20 18.08
N ILE A 762 -80.43 -25.39 17.05
CA ILE A 762 -81.43 -24.32 17.11
C ILE A 762 -82.81 -24.94 17.16
N GLN A 763 -83.11 -25.98 16.43
CA GLN A 763 -84.30 -26.72 16.51
C GLN A 763 -84.56 -27.35 17.91
N ALA A 764 -83.54 -27.91 18.52
CA ALA A 764 -83.59 -28.42 19.93
C ALA A 764 -83.91 -27.32 20.94
N LEU A 765 -83.28 -26.14 20.80
CA LEU A 765 -83.61 -24.93 21.58
C LEU A 765 -85.03 -24.46 21.39
N GLY A 766 -85.57 -24.50 20.19
CA GLY A 766 -86.96 -24.21 19.87
C GLY A 766 -87.95 -25.15 20.55
N HIS A 767 -87.60 -26.41 20.74
CA HIS A 767 -88.48 -27.36 21.49
C HIS A 767 -88.47 -27.13 23.00
N SER A 768 -87.43 -26.47 23.57
CA SER A 768 -87.32 -26.23 24.99
C SER A 768 -87.93 -24.89 25.44
N ASN A 769 -88.13 -23.90 24.53
CA ASN A 769 -88.61 -22.57 24.81
C ASN A 769 -89.54 -22.04 23.70
N PRO A 770 -90.85 -21.68 24.00
CA PRO A 770 -91.77 -21.20 23.00
C PRO A 770 -91.37 -19.96 22.25
N ALA A 771 -90.65 -19.05 22.91
CA ALA A 771 -90.09 -17.84 22.26
C ALA A 771 -88.92 -18.17 21.30
N MET A 772 -88.07 -19.16 21.64
CA MET A 772 -87.02 -19.60 20.77
C MET A 772 -87.55 -20.46 19.63
N ARG A 773 -88.66 -21.13 19.77
CA ARG A 773 -89.35 -21.84 18.65
C ARG A 773 -89.70 -20.87 17.54
N LEU A 774 -90.34 -19.73 17.86
CA LEU A 774 -90.70 -18.72 16.90
C LEU A 774 -89.47 -18.18 16.15
N VAL A 775 -88.38 -17.98 16.90
CA VAL A 775 -87.10 -17.52 16.31
C VAL A 775 -86.54 -18.58 15.39
N ALA A 776 -86.52 -19.87 15.79
CA ALA A 776 -86.03 -20.96 14.98
C ALA A 776 -86.83 -21.13 13.71
N GLU A 777 -88.18 -21.16 13.80
CA GLU A 777 -89.04 -21.26 12.65
C GLU A 777 -88.97 -20.01 11.70
N ALA A 778 -88.74 -18.82 12.26
CA ALA A 778 -88.53 -17.61 11.45
C ALA A 778 -87.24 -17.65 10.69
N LEU A 779 -86.15 -18.18 11.27
CA LEU A 779 -84.79 -18.29 10.65
C LEU A 779 -84.66 -19.48 9.68
N GLU A 780 -85.63 -20.42 9.59
CA GLU A 780 -85.56 -21.52 8.62
C GLU A 780 -85.66 -21.03 7.16
N ASP A 781 -86.26 -19.88 6.89
CA ASP A 781 -86.41 -19.28 5.55
C ASP A 781 -86.72 -17.75 5.68
N PHE A 782 -85.71 -16.99 6.24
CA PHE A 782 -85.98 -15.58 6.54
C PHE A 782 -85.60 -14.65 5.40
N HIS A 783 -86.63 -14.07 4.73
CA HIS A 783 -86.45 -13.09 3.71
C HIS A 783 -86.32 -11.71 4.33
N TYR A 784 -85.15 -11.14 4.31
CA TYR A 784 -84.86 -9.84 4.90
C TYR A 784 -84.86 -8.75 3.82
N ASP A 785 -85.42 -7.57 4.12
CA ASP A 785 -85.32 -6.35 3.38
C ASP A 785 -84.30 -5.35 4.07
N LEU A 786 -84.04 -5.56 5.35
CA LEU A 786 -82.98 -4.88 6.08
C LEU A 786 -82.14 -5.87 6.82
N LEU A 787 -80.84 -5.82 6.55
CA LEU A 787 -79.76 -6.41 7.40
C LEU A 787 -78.76 -5.31 7.60
N ALA A 788 -78.65 -4.84 8.84
CA ALA A 788 -77.62 -3.85 9.24
C ALA A 788 -76.94 -4.33 10.48
N SER A 789 -75.67 -4.01 10.61
CA SER A 789 -74.85 -4.34 11.82
C SER A 789 -74.00 -3.15 12.21
N ASP A 790 -74.06 -2.83 13.50
CA ASP A 790 -73.02 -2.02 14.12
C ASP A 790 -71.84 -2.95 14.44
N VAL A 791 -70.59 -2.52 14.10
CA VAL A 791 -69.36 -3.29 14.22
C VAL A 791 -68.46 -2.63 15.24
N ARG A 792 -67.96 -3.36 16.19
CA ARG A 792 -66.85 -2.98 17.05
C ARG A 792 -65.79 -4.07 17.09
N TYR A 793 -64.55 -3.67 17.07
CA TYR A 793 -63.42 -4.60 17.16
C TYR A 793 -62.44 -4.08 18.19
N GLY A 794 -62.11 -4.88 19.17
CA GLY A 794 -61.21 -4.53 20.25
C GLY A 794 -59.76 -4.89 19.95
N THR A 795 -58.82 -4.23 20.63
CA THR A 795 -57.41 -4.58 20.58
C THR A 795 -57.13 -5.97 21.20
N ASP A 796 -58.09 -6.58 21.92
CA ASP A 796 -58.05 -7.96 22.40
C ASP A 796 -58.45 -9.01 21.33
N GLY A 797 -58.72 -8.55 20.12
CA GLY A 797 -59.11 -9.42 18.97
C GLY A 797 -60.58 -9.79 18.94
N LYS A 798 -61.42 -9.24 19.84
CA LYS A 798 -62.85 -9.54 19.87
C LYS A 798 -63.63 -8.63 18.94
N LEU A 799 -64.45 -9.23 18.09
CA LEU A 799 -65.41 -8.61 17.22
C LEU A 799 -66.82 -8.69 17.81
N ASP A 800 -67.39 -7.54 18.12
CA ASP A 800 -68.82 -7.41 18.55
C ASP A 800 -69.64 -6.90 17.38
N LEU A 801 -70.64 -7.65 16.99
CA LEU A 801 -71.58 -7.33 15.96
C LEU A 801 -72.99 -7.19 16.56
N THR A 802 -73.58 -6.02 16.39
CA THR A 802 -74.99 -5.82 16.75
C THR A 802 -75.85 -5.87 15.48
N LEU A 803 -76.37 -7.03 15.17
CA LEU A 803 -77.20 -7.27 13.94
C LEU A 803 -78.63 -6.82 14.15
N LYS A 804 -79.15 -6.03 13.23
CA LYS A 804 -80.57 -5.63 13.11
C LYS A 804 -81.14 -6.20 11.78
N LEU A 805 -82.05 -7.07 11.93
CA LEU A 805 -82.73 -7.72 10.82
C LEU A 805 -84.22 -7.35 10.80
N HIS A 806 -84.70 -6.88 9.64
CA HIS A 806 -86.12 -6.70 9.37
C HIS A 806 -86.46 -7.55 8.15
N GLY A 807 -87.56 -8.30 8.27
CA GLY A 807 -87.90 -9.19 7.17
C GLY A 807 -89.09 -10.10 7.57
N ARG A 808 -89.29 -11.18 6.84
CA ARG A 808 -90.38 -12.10 7.05
C ARG A 808 -90.05 -13.52 6.63
N ASN A 809 -90.66 -14.50 7.27
CA ASN A 809 -90.68 -15.84 6.71
C ASN A 809 -92.08 -16.04 6.01
N PRO A 810 -92.11 -16.29 4.64
CA PRO A 810 -93.35 -16.42 3.90
C PRO A 810 -94.26 -17.54 4.43
N ALA A 811 -93.69 -18.59 5.03
CA ALA A 811 -94.46 -19.74 5.54
C ALA A 811 -94.98 -19.54 6.98
N LEU A 812 -94.49 -18.48 7.72
CA LEU A 812 -94.84 -18.26 9.13
C LEU A 812 -95.88 -17.14 9.25
N GLU A 813 -97.04 -17.42 9.89
CA GLU A 813 -98.15 -16.44 10.15
C GLU A 813 -98.53 -15.54 8.96
N GLY A 814 -98.50 -16.15 7.73
CA GLY A 814 -98.93 -15.40 6.50
C GLY A 814 -97.88 -14.35 6.08
N GLY A 815 -96.66 -14.46 6.48
CA GLY A 815 -95.57 -13.54 6.11
C GLY A 815 -95.49 -12.26 6.94
N ARG A 816 -95.91 -12.29 8.19
CA ARG A 816 -95.88 -11.14 9.11
C ARG A 816 -94.43 -10.63 9.25
N PRO A 817 -94.23 -9.31 9.23
CA PRO A 817 -92.89 -8.72 9.43
C PRO A 817 -92.40 -9.05 10.82
N ILE A 818 -91.04 -9.40 10.93
CA ILE A 818 -90.35 -9.73 12.12
C ILE A 818 -89.09 -8.89 12.22
N ASN A 819 -88.85 -8.34 13.38
CA ASN A 819 -87.58 -7.63 13.70
C ASN A 819 -86.78 -8.50 14.64
N PHE A 820 -85.43 -8.72 14.27
CA PHE A 820 -84.52 -9.37 15.17
C PHE A 820 -83.46 -8.36 15.51
N SER A 821 -83.01 -8.43 16.74
CA SER A 821 -81.72 -7.81 17.18
C SER A 821 -80.85 -8.87 17.80
N VAL A 822 -79.71 -9.17 17.21
CA VAL A 822 -78.79 -10.22 17.68
C VAL A 822 -77.44 -9.61 17.94
N ASN A 823 -76.89 -9.87 19.13
CA ASN A 823 -75.50 -9.53 19.47
C ASN A 823 -74.65 -10.77 19.29
N LEU A 824 -73.67 -10.64 18.45
CA LEU A 824 -72.66 -11.69 18.17
C LEU A 824 -71.33 -11.22 18.65
N GLN A 825 -70.61 -12.01 19.41
CA GLN A 825 -69.23 -11.74 19.80
C GLN A 825 -68.35 -12.91 19.30
N GLU A 826 -67.32 -12.60 18.56
CA GLU A 826 -66.39 -13.54 18.02
C GLU A 826 -64.95 -13.19 18.34
N ASP A 827 -64.14 -14.18 18.63
CA ASP A 827 -62.71 -14.05 18.77
C ASP A 827 -62.08 -14.32 17.37
N ILE A 828 -61.71 -13.22 16.66
CA ILE A 828 -61.19 -13.30 15.28
C ILE A 828 -59.88 -14.10 15.20
N PRO A 829 -58.87 -13.88 16.03
CA PRO A 829 -57.66 -14.73 16.06
C PRO A 829 -57.96 -16.23 16.25
N ALA A 830 -58.85 -16.56 17.15
CA ALA A 830 -59.24 -17.95 17.41
C ALA A 830 -60.02 -18.54 16.20
N LEU A 831 -60.96 -17.76 15.62
CA LEU A 831 -61.71 -18.13 14.43
C LEU A 831 -60.77 -18.42 13.25
N LEU A 832 -59.86 -17.54 12.92
CA LEU A 832 -58.90 -17.71 11.83
C LEU A 832 -58.00 -18.94 12.07
N THR A 833 -57.56 -19.17 13.31
CA THR A 833 -56.77 -20.38 13.67
C THR A 833 -57.58 -21.66 13.44
N SER A 834 -58.88 -21.65 13.78
CA SER A 834 -59.77 -22.78 13.57
C SER A 834 -59.98 -23.08 12.07
N LEU A 835 -60.16 -22.05 11.26
CA LEU A 835 -60.32 -22.16 9.81
C LEU A 835 -59.06 -22.70 9.13
N GLN A 836 -57.89 -22.22 9.51
CA GLN A 836 -56.60 -22.74 9.03
C GLN A 836 -56.37 -24.21 9.36
N LEU A 837 -56.80 -24.67 10.54
CA LEU A 837 -56.68 -26.09 10.93
C LEU A 837 -57.64 -26.97 10.09
N SER A 838 -58.83 -26.52 9.81
CA SER A 838 -59.82 -27.21 8.98
C SER A 838 -59.33 -27.41 7.53
N ASP A 839 -58.74 -26.38 6.93
CA ASP A 839 -58.22 -26.44 5.55
C ASP A 839 -57.04 -27.44 5.43
N ARG A 840 -56.11 -27.44 6.39
CA ARG A 840 -54.97 -28.38 6.40
C ARG A 840 -55.42 -29.85 6.54
N VAL A 841 -56.43 -30.12 7.30
CA VAL A 841 -56.94 -31.45 7.43
C VAL A 841 -57.61 -31.91 6.11
N SER A 842 -58.35 -31.03 5.44
CA SER A 842 -58.99 -31.31 4.14
C SER A 842 -57.92 -31.56 3.04
N GLU A 843 -56.88 -30.74 2.96
CA GLU A 843 -55.82 -30.93 1.97
C GLU A 843 -55.01 -32.20 2.21
N THR A 844 -54.76 -32.54 3.48
CA THR A 844 -54.03 -33.77 3.83
C THR A 844 -54.86 -35.01 3.45
N ILE A 845 -56.15 -34.97 3.64
CA ILE A 845 -57.07 -36.02 3.23
C ILE A 845 -57.10 -36.09 1.70
N GLN A 846 -57.28 -34.98 0.97
CA GLN A 846 -57.30 -34.97 -0.49
C GLN A 846 -55.96 -35.50 -1.07
N ARG A 847 -54.83 -35.09 -0.56
CA ARG A 847 -53.50 -35.57 -0.98
C ARG A 847 -53.36 -37.09 -0.75
N ARG A 848 -53.78 -37.61 0.42
CA ARG A 848 -53.74 -39.05 0.70
C ARG A 848 -54.69 -39.82 -0.20
N VAL A 849 -55.87 -39.30 -0.50
CA VAL A 849 -56.79 -39.89 -1.45
C VAL A 849 -56.22 -39.89 -2.86
N GLN A 850 -55.61 -38.82 -3.31
CA GLN A 850 -54.91 -38.75 -4.60
C GLN A 850 -53.72 -39.73 -4.68
N GLU A 851 -52.92 -39.81 -3.62
CA GLU A 851 -51.82 -40.78 -3.54
C GLU A 851 -52.30 -42.23 -3.53
N GLN A 852 -53.43 -42.52 -2.89
CA GLN A 852 -54.08 -43.84 -2.95
C GLN A 852 -54.65 -44.18 -4.32
N LEU A 853 -55.25 -43.18 -4.97
CA LEU A 853 -55.79 -43.34 -6.32
C LEU A 853 -54.68 -43.53 -7.36
N GLN A 854 -53.55 -42.84 -7.21
CA GLN A 854 -52.39 -43.04 -8.07
C GLN A 854 -51.76 -44.41 -7.87
N ARG A 855 -51.67 -44.89 -6.61
CA ARG A 855 -51.14 -46.24 -6.29
C ARG A 855 -52.10 -47.37 -6.75
N SER A 856 -53.39 -47.14 -6.87
CA SER A 856 -54.35 -48.11 -7.39
C SER A 856 -54.43 -48.13 -8.90
N GLN A 857 -53.79 -47.21 -9.62
CA GLN A 857 -53.71 -47.14 -11.08
C GLN A 857 -52.37 -47.58 -11.66
N GLU A 858 -51.36 -47.91 -10.83
CA GLU A 858 -50.18 -48.60 -11.27
C GLU A 858 -50.43 -50.14 -11.29
N PRO A 859 -50.22 -50.81 -12.48
CA PRO A 859 -50.54 -52.21 -12.70
C PRO A 859 -49.57 -53.14 -11.99
#